data_8cbae5b7eac842b800b1bfce52fa0051
#
_entry.id   8cbae5b7eac842b800b1bfce52fa0051
#
_cell.length_a   1.000
_cell.length_b   1.000
_cell.length_c   1.000
_cell.angle_alpha   90.00
_cell.angle_beta   90.00
_cell.angle_gamma   90.00
#
_symmetry.space_group_name_H-M   'P 1'
#
loop_
_entity.id
_entity.type
_entity.pdbx_description
1 polymer ?
#
loop_
_entity_poly.entity_id
_entity_poly.type
_entity_poly.pdbx_seq_one_letter_code
_entity_poly.pdbx_strand_id
1 'polypeptide(L)'
;MKRREVLQTAASSIVAALSVSAFSSYAAKSGQPALKAVDPSSVPQGDVPILTPENVYTMPPQFWQNFEGKLWIGQAGQDASKAGNQIPVFLRDASGKVSQISQPIALNKGNFAQFIHDNAALIANPAHSMVVEDDQGNTLFSIADVSRPNPSNFSQRLAQPNGYQLIGEIPSVEELRKTRPLFAGAKIKLKSWHEGLEVGGGEFVGAFGDGKDDGGVIFSGKGFYWRRVVEDFNRLTLFDFGAIADAKTDAAPAIKAMYQWSIDANQQICVQFPAGNFFVTECDFGNEERRYFRISGAMVNFGYFPATTLTSDGRSEFLFQVNARWTEISNLIFNGQNDKRPNKQGLFRNTCPGGQFFRGACLRLNQVGGVSLSLLDTLDCKIDQWYANACTGDVIKASWSGQKAGAWDHSTAIELSNFNAQHCKGGKVLNLPRCSQSIIHNGWIEHSEFPGDISNGQWIIDALSIEDCKNPLIAHNSRLNMRQTNLQAGSWIDNSMEGERWLNIWEMGSTRVESYGVAIDGSLKYNYITSRFRLANNTNQETWFELGNFYSPTVGDSWEIEVFGQSQFNNGTANQPLMNVIDGKGTGGRAVIHLQRKTKNAEASWSAEGSSPVVDVRFEPRSETDTKVFVKLAGWTPTTAILIKSTAKDRFLTGRCARVDATMAQGSPASGSQQAPQRFSLHNGKAGIGGNEQGDLLLASRALKPEQVNTREPKGFVSVVINGEQVALPYFAVKS
;
A
#
# COMPACT_ATOMS: atom_id res chain seq x y z
N MET A 1 24.78 -31.39 -0.94
CA MET A 1 25.24 -32.19 0.22
C MET A 1 26.72 -31.89 0.43
N LYS A 2 27.11 -31.01 1.33
CA LYS A 2 28.49 -30.79 1.86
C LYS A 2 28.70 -29.41 2.50
N ARG A 3 27.67 -28.84 3.11
CA ARG A 3 27.79 -27.60 3.90
C ARG A 3 27.18 -27.68 5.32
N ARG A 4 26.62 -28.83 5.71
CA ARG A 4 26.00 -29.03 7.02
C ARG A 4 26.88 -29.76 8.04
N GLU A 5 27.92 -30.43 7.61
CA GLU A 5 28.81 -31.19 8.52
C GLU A 5 29.99 -30.39 9.08
N VAL A 6 30.32 -29.23 8.49
CA VAL A 6 31.43 -28.39 8.97
C VAL A 6 31.04 -27.45 10.11
N LEU A 7 29.75 -27.20 10.32
CA LEU A 7 29.26 -26.33 11.41
C LEU A 7 28.96 -27.05 12.72
N GLN A 8 28.84 -28.36 12.70
CA GLN A 8 28.64 -29.13 13.96
C GLN A 8 29.93 -29.51 14.66
N THR A 9 31.09 -29.54 13.99
CA THR A 9 32.38 -29.87 14.56
C THR A 9 33.10 -28.64 15.15
N ALA A 10 32.72 -27.43 14.77
CA ALA A 10 33.31 -26.20 15.32
C ALA A 10 32.65 -25.69 16.60
N ALA A 11 31.43 -26.11 16.91
CA ALA A 11 30.70 -25.68 18.11
C ALA A 11 31.06 -26.48 19.36
N SER A 12 31.58 -27.73 19.18
CA SER A 12 31.95 -28.60 20.32
C SER A 12 33.37 -28.36 20.84
N SER A 13 34.22 -27.65 20.08
CA SER A 13 35.64 -27.46 20.46
C SER A 13 35.94 -26.11 21.15
N ILE A 14 34.98 -25.18 21.17
CA ILE A 14 35.15 -23.84 21.77
C ILE A 14 34.65 -23.79 23.20
N VAL A 15 33.77 -24.69 23.62
CA VAL A 15 33.26 -24.75 25.01
C VAL A 15 34.26 -25.47 25.97
N ALA A 16 35.14 -26.29 25.43
CA ALA A 16 36.11 -27.03 26.27
C ALA A 16 37.42 -26.28 26.53
N ALA A 17 37.71 -25.19 25.85
CA ALA A 17 39.01 -24.50 25.93
C ALA A 17 38.99 -23.21 26.77
N LEU A 18 37.84 -22.76 27.29
CA LEU A 18 37.74 -21.54 28.10
C LEU A 18 37.52 -21.78 29.60
N SER A 19 37.55 -23.04 30.06
CA SER A 19 37.31 -23.39 31.48
C SER A 19 38.52 -23.80 32.27
N VAL A 20 39.76 -23.73 31.75
CA VAL A 20 40.93 -24.30 32.42
C VAL A 20 42.00 -23.26 32.87
N SER A 21 41.88 -21.97 32.54
CA SER A 21 43.00 -21.05 32.82
C SER A 21 42.72 -19.86 33.74
N ALA A 22 41.67 -19.86 34.57
CA ALA A 22 41.37 -18.72 35.43
C ALA A 22 41.16 -18.99 36.94
N PHE A 23 41.38 -20.17 37.45
CA PHE A 23 41.16 -20.45 38.89
C PHE A 23 42.32 -21.19 39.58
N SER A 24 43.50 -20.60 39.65
CA SER A 24 44.58 -21.12 40.47
C SER A 24 45.17 -20.14 41.51
N SER A 25 44.39 -19.19 42.02
CA SER A 25 44.96 -18.26 43.04
C SER A 25 43.98 -17.75 44.10
N TYR A 26 43.05 -18.55 44.58
CA TYR A 26 42.27 -18.20 45.78
C TYR A 26 42.02 -19.38 46.69
N ALA A 27 43.08 -20.02 47.18
CA ALA A 27 43.01 -21.01 48.27
C ALA A 27 43.95 -20.60 49.40
N ALA A 28 43.54 -19.68 50.26
CA ALA A 28 44.07 -19.56 51.61
C ALA A 28 43.16 -18.67 52.46
N LYS A 29 42.63 -19.25 53.52
CA LYS A 29 42.02 -18.69 54.74
C LYS A 29 40.52 -18.62 54.79
N SER A 30 39.87 -19.72 55.14
CA SER A 30 38.72 -19.75 56.07
C SER A 30 38.69 -21.13 56.74
N GLY A 31 38.50 -21.15 58.02
CA GLY A 31 38.58 -22.38 58.84
C GLY A 31 37.54 -23.41 58.42
N GLN A 32 38.00 -24.49 57.86
CA GLN A 32 37.19 -25.67 57.65
C GLN A 32 36.98 -26.38 58.99
N PRO A 33 35.81 -26.85 59.38
CA PRO A 33 35.59 -27.75 60.46
C PRO A 33 36.37 -29.03 60.19
N ALA A 34 37.07 -29.54 61.24
CA ALA A 34 37.87 -30.76 61.13
C ALA A 34 37.04 -31.94 60.66
N LEU A 35 37.30 -32.42 59.43
CA LEU A 35 36.69 -33.61 58.91
C LEU A 35 37.17 -34.86 59.59
N LYS A 36 36.29 -35.56 60.29
CA LYS A 36 36.61 -36.89 60.86
C LYS A 36 36.51 -37.97 59.80
N ALA A 37 37.53 -38.81 59.67
CA ALA A 37 37.44 -40.00 58.85
C ALA A 37 36.30 -40.90 59.37
N VAL A 38 35.41 -41.36 58.47
CA VAL A 38 34.24 -42.16 58.83
C VAL A 38 34.41 -43.60 58.36
N ASP A 39 33.93 -44.53 59.17
CA ASP A 39 33.84 -45.94 58.81
C ASP A 39 32.85 -46.06 57.66
N PRO A 40 33.22 -46.63 56.50
CA PRO A 40 32.33 -46.76 55.33
C PRO A 40 30.98 -47.49 55.62
N SER A 41 30.97 -48.33 56.66
CA SER A 41 29.76 -49.03 57.08
C SER A 41 28.71 -48.14 57.80
N SER A 42 29.12 -46.96 58.26
CA SER A 42 28.24 -46.02 58.97
C SER A 42 27.60 -44.99 58.04
N VAL A 43 27.98 -44.98 56.77
CA VAL A 43 27.36 -44.10 55.77
C VAL A 43 26.03 -44.73 55.30
N PRO A 44 24.94 -43.99 55.32
CA PRO A 44 23.63 -44.51 54.89
C PRO A 44 23.71 -45.11 53.50
N GLN A 45 23.31 -46.38 53.34
CA GLN A 45 23.19 -46.97 52.02
C GLN A 45 21.98 -46.40 51.28
N GLY A 46 22.23 -45.86 50.09
CA GLY A 46 21.18 -45.25 49.29
C GLY A 46 21.26 -43.71 49.35
N ASP A 47 22.45 -43.22 49.09
CA ASP A 47 22.76 -41.83 49.03
C ASP A 47 21.80 -40.96 48.24
N VAL A 48 21.19 -40.00 48.91
CA VAL A 48 20.46 -38.91 48.25
C VAL A 48 21.33 -37.69 48.36
N PRO A 49 21.80 -37.12 47.24
CA PRO A 49 22.42 -35.81 47.30
C PRO A 49 21.41 -34.79 47.85
N ILE A 50 21.75 -34.15 48.95
CA ILE A 50 20.90 -33.13 49.58
C ILE A 50 20.75 -31.92 48.63
N LEU A 51 21.77 -31.65 47.85
CA LEU A 51 21.82 -30.56 46.87
C LEU A 51 22.27 -31.13 45.54
N THR A 52 21.32 -31.53 44.70
CA THR A 52 21.58 -31.69 43.28
C THR A 52 21.30 -30.38 42.57
N PRO A 53 21.95 -30.09 41.45
CA PRO A 53 21.59 -28.94 40.63
C PRO A 53 20.09 -28.85 40.36
N GLU A 54 19.42 -29.97 40.31
CA GLU A 54 17.97 -30.10 40.05
C GLU A 54 17.08 -29.61 41.21
N ASN A 55 17.58 -29.62 42.46
CA ASN A 55 16.82 -29.10 43.61
C ASN A 55 17.02 -27.60 43.86
N VAL A 56 17.89 -26.92 43.12
CA VAL A 56 18.27 -25.50 43.28
C VAL A 56 17.57 -24.60 42.25
N TYR A 57 16.67 -25.11 41.45
CA TYR A 57 16.03 -24.37 40.36
C TYR A 57 15.13 -23.21 40.79
N THR A 58 14.94 -22.98 42.06
CA THR A 58 14.06 -21.88 42.51
C THR A 58 14.79 -20.57 42.82
N MET A 59 16.13 -20.56 42.78
CA MET A 59 16.88 -19.32 43.03
C MET A 59 17.98 -19.06 41.98
N PRO A 60 18.08 -17.85 41.41
CA PRO A 60 19.11 -17.52 40.42
C PRO A 60 20.53 -17.73 41.01
N PRO A 61 21.51 -18.20 40.22
CA PRO A 61 22.88 -18.36 40.66
C PRO A 61 23.50 -17.10 41.30
N GLN A 62 23.05 -15.92 40.88
CA GLN A 62 23.49 -14.63 41.41
C GLN A 62 23.04 -14.39 42.87
N PHE A 63 21.98 -14.99 43.35
CA PHE A 63 21.50 -14.89 44.73
C PHE A 63 22.46 -15.63 45.67
N TRP A 64 22.95 -16.78 45.26
CA TRP A 64 23.86 -17.60 46.06
C TRP A 64 25.30 -17.06 46.12
N GLN A 65 25.71 -16.27 45.14
CA GLN A 65 27.05 -15.68 45.10
C GLN A 65 27.33 -14.67 46.24
N ASN A 66 26.26 -14.10 46.81
CA ASN A 66 26.34 -13.09 47.84
C ASN A 66 25.64 -13.48 49.15
N PHE A 67 25.20 -14.75 49.25
CA PHE A 67 24.44 -15.23 50.38
C PHE A 67 25.37 -15.71 51.50
N GLU A 68 25.11 -15.25 52.71
CA GLU A 68 25.71 -15.78 53.95
C GLU A 68 24.60 -16.33 54.82
N GLY A 69 24.69 -17.65 55.17
CA GLY A 69 23.64 -18.30 55.92
C GLY A 69 24.03 -19.67 56.42
N LYS A 70 23.05 -20.40 56.96
CA LYS A 70 23.21 -21.71 57.56
C LYS A 70 22.22 -22.68 56.99
N LEU A 71 22.69 -23.93 56.73
CA LEU A 71 21.86 -25.07 56.35
C LEU A 71 21.83 -26.08 57.50
N TRP A 72 20.61 -26.45 57.88
CA TRP A 72 20.33 -27.46 58.89
C TRP A 72 19.62 -28.66 58.24
N ILE A 73 20.01 -29.85 58.61
CA ILE A 73 19.41 -31.13 58.16
C ILE A 73 18.96 -31.89 59.40
N GLY A 74 17.69 -32.31 59.43
CA GLY A 74 17.08 -32.95 60.54
C GLY A 74 16.23 -34.16 60.18
N GLN A 75 15.61 -34.76 61.20
CA GLN A 75 14.67 -35.86 61.02
C GLN A 75 13.44 -35.39 60.21
N ALA A 76 12.98 -36.22 59.27
CA ALA A 76 11.79 -35.93 58.49
C ALA A 76 10.59 -35.57 59.38
N GLY A 77 9.87 -34.50 59.03
CA GLY A 77 8.74 -33.97 59.77
C GLY A 77 9.08 -33.16 61.01
N GLN A 78 10.37 -32.95 61.29
CA GLN A 78 10.84 -32.16 62.44
C GLN A 78 11.61 -30.90 61.98
N ASP A 79 11.62 -29.89 62.83
CA ASP A 79 12.38 -28.66 62.60
C ASP A 79 13.88 -28.92 62.73
N ALA A 80 14.63 -28.89 61.62
CA ALA A 80 16.06 -29.19 61.59
C ALA A 80 16.93 -28.17 62.29
N SER A 81 16.49 -26.95 62.57
CA SER A 81 17.25 -25.93 63.29
C SER A 81 17.42 -26.25 64.76
N LYS A 82 16.58 -27.13 65.31
CA LYS A 82 16.68 -27.59 66.69
C LYS A 82 17.70 -28.72 66.85
N ALA A 83 18.67 -28.57 67.74
CA ALA A 83 19.79 -29.50 67.91
C ALA A 83 19.38 -30.97 68.12
N GLY A 84 18.24 -31.25 68.84
CA GLY A 84 17.74 -32.59 69.05
C GLY A 84 17.12 -33.28 67.84
N ASN A 85 16.83 -32.55 66.78
CA ASN A 85 16.23 -33.04 65.56
C ASN A 85 17.26 -33.23 64.42
N GLN A 86 18.50 -32.89 64.64
CA GLN A 86 19.56 -32.95 63.64
C GLN A 86 19.99 -34.42 63.41
N ILE A 87 20.29 -34.76 62.17
CA ILE A 87 20.81 -36.05 61.76
C ILE A 87 22.24 -35.94 61.25
N PRO A 88 23.04 -37.05 61.26
CA PRO A 88 24.37 -37.04 60.66
C PRO A 88 24.34 -36.66 59.18
N VAL A 89 25.24 -35.75 58.79
CA VAL A 89 25.41 -35.32 57.37
C VAL A 89 26.85 -35.62 56.96
N PHE A 90 27.02 -36.14 55.79
CA PHE A 90 28.34 -36.50 55.25
C PHE A 90 28.61 -35.70 53.97
N LEU A 91 29.88 -35.43 53.74
CA LEU A 91 30.37 -34.82 52.50
C LEU A 91 31.16 -35.90 51.72
N ARG A 92 30.79 -36.15 50.51
CA ARG A 92 31.57 -36.91 49.53
C ARG A 92 32.30 -35.91 48.65
N ASP A 93 33.64 -35.94 48.65
CA ASP A 93 34.44 -35.09 47.77
C ASP A 93 34.55 -35.65 46.34
N ALA A 94 35.19 -34.90 45.44
CA ALA A 94 35.40 -35.31 44.06
C ALA A 94 36.24 -36.60 43.90
N SER A 95 36.99 -36.99 44.91
CA SER A 95 37.75 -38.25 44.93
C SER A 95 36.89 -39.46 45.39
N GLY A 96 35.66 -39.24 45.83
CA GLY A 96 34.76 -40.24 46.39
C GLY A 96 34.97 -40.50 47.88
N LYS A 97 35.86 -39.76 48.55
CA LYS A 97 36.08 -39.90 49.99
C LYS A 97 34.94 -39.25 50.78
N VAL A 98 34.38 -40.00 51.69
CA VAL A 98 33.25 -39.58 52.53
C VAL A 98 33.75 -39.15 53.90
N SER A 99 33.29 -37.99 54.38
CA SER A 99 33.62 -37.42 55.70
C SER A 99 32.41 -36.84 56.38
N GLN A 100 32.21 -37.06 57.68
CA GLN A 100 31.10 -36.44 58.42
C GLN A 100 31.40 -35.00 58.67
N ILE A 101 30.37 -34.13 58.45
CA ILE A 101 30.45 -32.71 58.72
C ILE A 101 29.54 -32.31 59.89
N SER A 102 29.94 -31.27 60.64
CA SER A 102 29.12 -30.72 61.71
C SER A 102 28.06 -29.76 61.18
N GLN A 103 26.90 -29.68 61.86
CA GLN A 103 25.86 -28.72 61.60
C GLN A 103 25.97 -27.53 62.62
N PRO A 104 25.56 -26.30 62.18
CA PRO A 104 25.06 -25.94 60.88
C PRO A 104 26.13 -25.97 59.79
N ILE A 105 25.70 -26.29 58.58
CA ILE A 105 26.56 -26.19 57.40
C ILE A 105 26.56 -24.73 56.96
N ALA A 106 27.72 -24.08 57.00
CA ALA A 106 27.81 -22.68 56.60
C ALA A 106 27.63 -22.54 55.06
N LEU A 107 26.66 -21.74 54.68
CA LEU A 107 26.42 -21.35 53.33
C LEU A 107 27.05 -19.96 53.13
N ASN A 108 28.28 -19.91 52.73
CA ASN A 108 28.97 -18.69 52.41
C ASN A 108 29.59 -18.77 51.03
N LYS A 109 30.00 -17.62 50.50
CA LYS A 109 30.53 -17.44 49.13
C LYS A 109 31.65 -18.42 48.74
N GLY A 110 32.37 -18.99 49.68
CA GLY A 110 33.44 -19.98 49.43
C GLY A 110 32.94 -21.41 49.45
N ASN A 111 32.09 -21.77 50.42
CA ASN A 111 31.67 -23.17 50.63
C ASN A 111 30.60 -23.64 49.63
N PHE A 112 29.70 -22.75 49.23
CA PHE A 112 28.66 -23.13 48.27
C PHE A 112 29.20 -23.36 46.85
N ALA A 113 30.20 -22.56 46.44
CA ALA A 113 30.89 -22.75 45.17
C ALA A 113 31.63 -24.10 45.11
N GLN A 114 32.17 -24.57 46.24
CA GLN A 114 32.86 -25.86 46.33
C GLN A 114 31.92 -27.06 46.10
N PHE A 115 30.68 -27.00 46.64
CA PHE A 115 29.71 -28.08 46.45
C PHE A 115 29.16 -28.20 45.02
N ILE A 116 29.11 -27.09 44.29
CA ILE A 116 28.60 -27.07 42.93
C ILE A 116 29.68 -27.37 41.89
N HIS A 117 30.92 -26.90 42.11
CA HIS A 117 31.99 -27.00 41.12
C HIS A 117 32.85 -28.25 41.21
N ASP A 118 32.95 -28.89 42.39
CA ASP A 118 33.91 -29.97 42.62
C ASP A 118 33.29 -31.38 42.59
N ASN A 119 32.11 -31.58 42.00
CA ASN A 119 31.39 -32.88 42.09
C ASN A 119 31.26 -33.43 43.50
N ALA A 120 31.33 -32.55 44.49
CA ALA A 120 31.14 -32.92 45.88
C ALA A 120 29.65 -33.07 46.19
N ALA A 121 29.23 -34.01 46.97
CA ALA A 121 27.83 -34.24 47.34
C ALA A 121 27.68 -34.28 48.87
N LEU A 122 26.67 -33.58 49.38
CA LEU A 122 26.19 -33.76 50.74
C LEU A 122 25.25 -34.98 50.78
N ILE A 123 25.50 -35.85 51.78
CA ILE A 123 24.78 -37.11 51.95
C ILE A 123 24.08 -37.09 53.29
N ALA A 124 22.82 -37.40 53.31
CA ALA A 124 22.05 -37.64 54.53
C ALA A 124 21.09 -38.80 54.36
N ASN A 125 20.40 -39.17 55.44
CA ASN A 125 19.32 -40.16 55.36
C ASN A 125 18.27 -39.75 54.27
N PRO A 126 17.78 -40.68 53.46
CA PRO A 126 16.81 -40.38 52.41
C PRO A 126 15.58 -39.60 52.84
N ALA A 127 15.07 -39.85 54.05
CA ALA A 127 14.03 -39.05 54.66
C ALA A 127 14.62 -38.07 55.65
N HIS A 128 14.60 -36.77 55.30
CA HIS A 128 15.13 -35.73 56.19
C HIS A 128 14.35 -34.40 56.00
N SER A 129 14.44 -33.54 57.01
CA SER A 129 13.96 -32.17 56.93
C SER A 129 15.18 -31.23 56.65
N MET A 130 14.89 -30.07 56.09
CA MET A 130 15.89 -29.08 55.78
C MET A 130 15.41 -27.69 56.20
N VAL A 131 16.27 -26.90 56.79
CA VAL A 131 16.05 -25.47 57.13
C VAL A 131 17.24 -24.67 56.65
N VAL A 132 16.98 -23.57 55.96
CA VAL A 132 17.98 -22.59 55.57
C VAL A 132 17.67 -21.28 56.30
N GLU A 133 18.69 -20.75 56.97
CA GLU A 133 18.63 -19.46 57.67
C GLU A 133 19.63 -18.48 57.09
N ASP A 134 19.32 -17.18 57.23
CA ASP A 134 20.28 -16.12 56.93
C ASP A 134 21.35 -16.01 58.04
N ASP A 135 22.27 -15.07 57.91
CA ASP A 135 23.33 -14.78 58.90
C ASP A 135 22.75 -14.26 60.23
N GLN A 136 21.53 -13.75 60.23
CA GLN A 136 20.80 -13.24 61.39
C GLN A 136 19.95 -14.32 62.09
N GLY A 137 19.85 -15.51 61.52
CA GLY A 137 19.07 -16.62 62.04
C GLY A 137 17.59 -16.62 61.65
N ASN A 138 17.20 -15.82 60.66
CA ASN A 138 15.84 -15.87 60.13
C ASN A 138 15.72 -17.02 59.14
N THR A 139 14.67 -17.82 59.29
CA THR A 139 14.38 -18.93 58.36
C THR A 139 13.96 -18.38 57.03
N LEU A 140 14.75 -18.61 56.01
CA LEU A 140 14.44 -18.24 54.62
C LEU A 140 13.67 -19.32 53.92
N PHE A 141 13.91 -20.58 54.30
CA PHE A 141 13.34 -21.71 53.61
C PHE A 141 13.33 -22.91 54.53
N SER A 142 12.29 -23.71 54.53
CA SER A 142 12.21 -24.98 55.26
C SER A 142 11.41 -26.01 54.48
N ILE A 143 11.89 -27.26 54.49
CA ILE A 143 11.20 -28.42 53.96
C ILE A 143 11.07 -29.40 55.12
N ALA A 144 9.83 -29.83 55.43
CA ALA A 144 9.58 -30.75 56.50
C ALA A 144 10.02 -32.18 56.16
N ASP A 145 9.98 -32.58 54.92
CA ASP A 145 10.40 -33.90 54.47
C ASP A 145 10.95 -33.82 53.02
N VAL A 146 12.24 -34.05 52.88
CA VAL A 146 12.91 -34.23 51.61
C VAL A 146 12.97 -35.70 51.31
N SER A 147 11.87 -36.30 50.94
CA SER A 147 11.86 -37.65 50.41
C SER A 147 12.45 -37.67 49.00
N ARG A 148 13.18 -38.75 48.67
CA ARG A 148 13.69 -38.95 47.30
C ARG A 148 12.61 -38.61 46.28
N PRO A 149 12.82 -37.74 45.28
CA PRO A 149 12.04 -37.77 44.11
C PRO A 149 12.22 -39.17 43.46
N ASN A 150 11.26 -40.06 43.69
CA ASN A 150 11.20 -41.28 42.89
C ASN A 150 11.06 -40.83 41.43
N PRO A 151 11.94 -41.23 40.52
CA PRO A 151 11.84 -40.85 39.11
C PRO A 151 10.48 -41.15 38.54
N SER A 152 9.81 -42.21 38.97
CA SER A 152 8.41 -42.52 38.61
C SER A 152 7.43 -41.48 39.18
N ASN A 153 7.63 -40.99 40.42
CA ASN A 153 6.78 -39.92 40.96
C ASN A 153 7.01 -38.58 40.31
N PHE A 154 8.25 -38.27 39.94
CA PHE A 154 8.57 -37.04 39.22
C PHE A 154 7.91 -37.06 37.83
N SER A 155 8.06 -38.13 37.06
CA SER A 155 7.42 -38.29 35.77
C SER A 155 5.88 -38.27 35.89
N GLN A 156 5.31 -38.87 36.96
CA GLN A 156 3.86 -38.81 37.20
C GLN A 156 3.41 -37.37 37.57
N ARG A 157 4.16 -36.65 38.40
CA ARG A 157 3.88 -35.24 38.74
C ARG A 157 4.07 -34.32 37.54
N LEU A 158 5.08 -34.56 36.73
CA LEU A 158 5.31 -33.81 35.48
C LEU A 158 4.17 -34.02 34.48
N ALA A 159 3.57 -35.21 34.47
CA ALA A 159 2.42 -35.55 33.64
C ALA A 159 1.08 -34.95 34.13
N GLN A 160 1.03 -34.39 35.35
CA GLN A 160 -0.17 -33.70 35.85
C GLN A 160 -0.34 -32.34 35.16
N PRO A 161 -1.57 -31.79 35.12
CA PRO A 161 -1.82 -30.45 34.50
C PRO A 161 -0.93 -29.31 35.04
N ASN A 162 -0.44 -29.42 36.27
CA ASN A 162 0.47 -28.46 36.90
C ASN A 162 1.92 -28.92 36.95
N GLY A 163 2.29 -29.98 36.26
CA GLY A 163 3.62 -30.58 36.26
C GLY A 163 4.73 -29.63 35.77
N TYR A 164 4.39 -28.76 34.85
CA TYR A 164 5.28 -27.71 34.33
C TYR A 164 5.84 -26.77 35.41
N GLN A 165 5.17 -26.58 36.55
CA GLN A 165 5.67 -25.81 37.69
C GLN A 165 6.95 -26.39 38.24
N LEU A 166 7.20 -27.68 38.07
CA LEU A 166 8.42 -28.38 38.51
C LEU A 166 9.63 -27.98 37.67
N ILE A 167 9.46 -27.49 36.49
CA ILE A 167 10.51 -27.09 35.54
C ILE A 167 10.55 -25.59 35.28
N GLY A 168 9.73 -24.78 35.96
CA GLY A 168 9.67 -23.32 35.76
C GLY A 168 8.94 -22.88 34.52
N GLU A 169 8.09 -23.73 33.93
CA GLU A 169 7.23 -23.42 32.81
C GLU A 169 5.74 -23.46 33.21
N ILE A 170 4.95 -22.59 32.66
CA ILE A 170 3.49 -22.45 32.88
C ILE A 170 2.75 -22.64 31.57
N PRO A 171 1.62 -23.40 31.51
CA PRO A 171 0.94 -23.71 30.27
C PRO A 171 0.17 -22.53 29.67
N SER A 172 -0.38 -21.64 30.50
CA SER A 172 -1.28 -20.59 30.04
C SER A 172 -1.22 -19.32 30.88
N VAL A 173 -1.74 -18.21 30.34
CA VAL A 173 -1.90 -16.95 31.05
C VAL A 173 -2.86 -17.09 32.24
N GLU A 174 -3.88 -17.94 32.12
CA GLU A 174 -4.80 -18.21 33.24
C GLU A 174 -4.06 -18.74 34.46
N GLU A 175 -3.17 -19.70 34.27
CA GLU A 175 -2.34 -20.25 35.34
C GLU A 175 -1.24 -19.25 35.80
N LEU A 176 -0.71 -18.44 34.88
CA LEU A 176 0.25 -17.39 35.22
C LEU A 176 -0.36 -16.38 36.22
N ARG A 177 -1.60 -15.98 36.04
CA ARG A 177 -2.35 -15.09 36.95
C ARG A 177 -2.63 -15.71 38.32
N LYS A 178 -2.66 -17.02 38.43
CA LYS A 178 -2.83 -17.76 39.69
C LYS A 178 -1.51 -18.03 40.41
N THR A 179 -0.40 -18.11 39.66
CA THR A 179 0.91 -18.49 40.19
C THR A 179 1.64 -17.27 40.74
N ARG A 180 1.76 -17.21 42.07
CA ARG A 180 2.49 -16.15 42.72
C ARG A 180 4.02 -16.34 42.56
N PRO A 181 4.81 -15.31 42.21
CA PRO A 181 6.24 -15.39 42.19
C PRO A 181 6.79 -15.68 43.59
N LEU A 182 7.81 -16.50 43.68
CA LEU A 182 8.44 -16.84 44.96
C LEU A 182 9.14 -15.62 45.57
N PHE A 183 9.72 -14.78 44.75
CA PHE A 183 10.39 -13.53 45.12
C PHE A 183 10.31 -12.51 43.97
N ALA A 184 10.58 -11.27 44.26
CA ALA A 184 10.64 -10.24 43.21
C ALA A 184 11.84 -10.50 42.30
N GLY A 185 11.61 -10.57 40.99
CA GLY A 185 12.64 -10.94 40.02
C GLY A 185 12.64 -12.43 39.64
N ALA A 186 11.79 -13.26 40.25
CA ALA A 186 11.60 -14.66 39.81
C ALA A 186 11.28 -14.72 38.34
N LYS A 187 11.90 -15.65 37.62
CA LYS A 187 11.64 -15.87 36.19
C LYS A 187 10.78 -17.08 35.97
N ILE A 188 9.91 -17.02 34.99
CA ILE A 188 9.10 -18.13 34.53
C ILE A 188 8.91 -18.08 33.03
N LYS A 189 8.77 -19.24 32.42
CA LYS A 189 8.46 -19.36 31.01
C LYS A 189 6.97 -19.66 30.83
N LEU A 190 6.29 -18.86 30.07
CA LEU A 190 4.93 -19.14 29.60
C LEU A 190 5.01 -19.95 28.32
N LYS A 191 4.35 -21.11 28.26
CA LYS A 191 4.32 -21.97 27.09
C LYS A 191 3.42 -21.38 26.01
N SER A 192 2.24 -20.92 26.42
CA SER A 192 1.20 -20.43 25.51
C SER A 192 0.32 -19.38 26.20
N TRP A 193 -0.28 -18.47 25.44
CA TRP A 193 -1.28 -17.57 26.02
C TRP A 193 -2.53 -18.36 26.44
N HIS A 194 -3.07 -19.20 25.54
CA HIS A 194 -4.12 -20.19 25.84
C HIS A 194 -3.51 -21.57 25.92
N GLU A 195 -3.96 -22.37 26.83
CA GLU A 195 -3.47 -23.73 26.99
C GLU A 195 -3.62 -24.54 25.68
N GLY A 196 -2.54 -25.23 25.30
CA GLY A 196 -2.52 -26.14 24.16
C GLY A 196 -2.37 -25.50 22.76
N LEU A 197 -2.37 -24.16 22.62
CA LEU A 197 -2.21 -23.49 21.31
C LEU A 197 -0.75 -23.25 20.92
N GLU A 198 0.18 -23.29 21.87
CA GLU A 198 1.63 -23.12 21.66
C GLU A 198 2.05 -21.78 21.02
N VAL A 199 1.23 -20.74 21.19
CA VAL A 199 1.48 -19.38 20.69
C VAL A 199 1.31 -18.34 21.80
N GLY A 200 1.94 -17.17 21.67
CA GLY A 200 1.87 -16.08 22.66
C GLY A 200 2.63 -16.38 23.96
N GLY A 201 3.47 -17.40 23.98
CA GLY A 201 4.38 -17.72 25.09
C GLY A 201 5.50 -16.69 25.24
N GLY A 202 6.45 -16.98 26.16
CA GLY A 202 7.60 -16.12 26.38
C GLY A 202 8.12 -16.17 27.81
N GLU A 203 9.12 -15.36 28.11
CA GLU A 203 9.72 -15.23 29.45
C GLU A 203 9.06 -14.10 30.23
N PHE A 204 8.89 -14.33 31.53
CA PHE A 204 8.29 -13.35 32.44
C PHE A 204 9.11 -13.20 33.72
N VAL A 205 9.07 -12.00 34.27
CA VAL A 205 9.67 -11.65 35.56
C VAL A 205 8.57 -11.23 36.51
N GLY A 206 8.54 -11.87 37.69
CA GLY A 206 7.56 -11.61 38.74
C GLY A 206 7.89 -10.40 39.60
N ALA A 207 6.87 -9.70 40.04
CA ALA A 207 6.98 -8.60 41.01
C ALA A 207 5.78 -8.63 41.95
N PHE A 208 5.95 -7.99 43.13
CA PHE A 208 4.90 -7.82 44.12
C PHE A 208 4.25 -6.44 44.03
N GLY A 209 2.99 -6.35 44.41
CA GLY A 209 2.19 -5.14 44.34
C GLY A 209 1.10 -5.21 43.26
N ASP A 210 0.49 -4.07 43.00
CA ASP A 210 -0.61 -3.96 42.03
C ASP A 210 -0.02 -3.58 40.66
N GLY A 211 -0.05 -4.51 39.72
CA GLY A 211 0.23 -4.27 38.30
C GLY A 211 -1.05 -4.04 37.53
N LYS A 212 -1.05 -3.14 36.57
CA LYS A 212 -2.17 -2.99 35.63
C LYS A 212 -2.08 -4.08 34.57
N ASP A 213 -2.99 -5.06 34.62
CA ASP A 213 -3.08 -6.12 33.59
C ASP A 213 -3.46 -5.49 32.25
N ASP A 214 -2.64 -5.66 31.23
CA ASP A 214 -2.82 -5.13 29.87
C ASP A 214 -3.14 -6.22 28.84
N GLY A 215 -3.21 -7.48 29.28
CA GLY A 215 -3.54 -8.63 28.45
C GLY A 215 -2.39 -9.15 27.60
N GLY A 216 -1.19 -8.56 27.62
CA GLY A 216 -0.07 -8.97 26.79
C GLY A 216 1.30 -8.90 27.44
N VAL A 217 1.64 -7.80 28.08
CA VAL A 217 2.96 -7.54 28.69
C VAL A 217 2.93 -7.68 30.20
N ILE A 218 1.85 -7.27 30.85
CA ILE A 218 1.65 -7.38 32.30
C ILE A 218 0.43 -8.26 32.57
N PHE A 219 0.63 -9.30 33.35
CA PHE A 219 -0.43 -10.19 33.85
C PHE A 219 -0.49 -10.14 35.36
N SER A 220 -1.62 -9.78 35.92
CA SER A 220 -1.79 -9.52 37.34
C SER A 220 -2.51 -10.65 38.05
N GLY A 221 -2.00 -11.01 39.24
CA GLY A 221 -2.66 -11.82 40.24
C GLY A 221 -2.99 -10.99 41.49
N LYS A 222 -3.37 -11.65 42.58
CA LYS A 222 -3.72 -10.96 43.83
C LYS A 222 -2.45 -10.50 44.58
N GLY A 223 -2.13 -9.20 44.50
CA GLY A 223 -0.96 -8.60 45.15
C GLY A 223 0.38 -8.96 44.50
N PHE A 224 0.37 -9.34 43.27
CA PHE A 224 1.56 -9.56 42.45
C PHE A 224 1.23 -9.41 40.98
N TYR A 225 2.28 -9.32 40.13
CA TYR A 225 2.15 -9.37 38.68
C TYR A 225 3.37 -9.98 38.03
N TRP A 226 3.19 -10.45 36.82
CA TRP A 226 4.23 -10.93 35.93
C TRP A 226 4.39 -9.98 34.78
N ARG A 227 5.62 -9.59 34.49
CA ARG A 227 5.93 -8.72 33.35
C ARG A 227 6.72 -9.50 32.32
N ARG A 228 6.25 -9.49 31.08
CA ARG A 228 6.93 -10.10 29.93
C ARG A 228 8.31 -9.47 29.75
N VAL A 229 9.31 -10.27 29.48
CA VAL A 229 10.64 -9.83 29.05
C VAL A 229 10.55 -9.53 27.56
N VAL A 230 10.65 -8.27 27.20
CA VAL A 230 10.55 -7.80 25.81
C VAL A 230 11.88 -7.14 25.46
N GLU A 231 12.61 -7.74 24.53
CA GLU A 231 13.86 -7.19 24.01
C GLU A 231 13.58 -6.13 22.93
N ASP A 232 12.54 -6.37 22.11
CA ASP A 232 12.12 -5.49 21.04
C ASP A 232 10.59 -5.47 20.98
N PHE A 233 9.98 -4.33 21.26
CA PHE A 233 8.53 -4.15 21.23
C PHE A 233 7.91 -4.35 19.85
N ASN A 234 8.68 -4.20 18.77
CA ASN A 234 8.22 -4.46 17.41
C ASN A 234 8.02 -5.95 17.11
N ARG A 235 8.47 -6.83 17.97
CA ARG A 235 8.27 -8.30 17.84
C ARG A 235 7.02 -8.81 18.54
N LEU A 236 6.36 -7.97 19.31
CA LEU A 236 5.06 -8.34 19.88
C LEU A 236 4.03 -8.50 18.80
N THR A 237 3.23 -9.54 18.91
CA THR A 237 2.16 -9.88 17.98
C THR A 237 0.84 -10.05 18.73
N LEU A 238 -0.24 -10.17 18.00
CA LEU A 238 -1.56 -10.43 18.61
C LEU A 238 -1.63 -11.74 19.37
N PHE A 239 -0.76 -12.72 19.09
CA PHE A 239 -0.68 -13.93 19.92
C PHE A 239 -0.24 -13.62 21.34
N ASP A 240 0.61 -12.61 21.54
CA ASP A 240 1.05 -12.17 22.85
C ASP A 240 -0.06 -11.50 23.66
N PHE A 241 -1.13 -11.07 22.99
CA PHE A 241 -2.34 -10.47 23.57
C PHE A 241 -3.56 -11.42 23.54
N GLY A 242 -3.36 -12.69 23.23
CA GLY A 242 -4.37 -13.72 23.33
C GLY A 242 -5.28 -13.90 22.12
N ALA A 243 -4.91 -13.39 20.94
CA ALA A 243 -5.65 -13.71 19.73
C ALA A 243 -5.52 -15.18 19.36
N ILE A 244 -6.57 -15.73 18.77
CA ILE A 244 -6.62 -17.09 18.24
C ILE A 244 -6.84 -17.03 16.73
N ALA A 245 -6.02 -17.74 15.97
CA ALA A 245 -6.08 -17.74 14.51
C ALA A 245 -6.90 -18.93 13.96
N ASP A 246 -8.14 -19.11 14.45
CA ASP A 246 -9.03 -20.22 14.11
C ASP A 246 -10.18 -19.82 13.17
N ALA A 247 -10.21 -18.58 12.70
CA ALA A 247 -11.28 -17.97 11.91
C ALA A 247 -12.67 -17.96 12.58
N LYS A 248 -12.74 -18.14 13.90
CA LYS A 248 -14.00 -18.22 14.66
C LYS A 248 -13.97 -17.37 15.92
N THR A 249 -12.89 -17.45 16.69
CA THR A 249 -12.72 -16.66 17.93
C THR A 249 -12.44 -15.22 17.60
N ASP A 250 -13.19 -14.30 18.20
CA ASP A 250 -13.05 -12.87 17.94
C ASP A 250 -11.71 -12.34 18.46
N ALA A 251 -10.89 -11.84 17.55
CA ALA A 251 -9.60 -11.25 17.87
C ALA A 251 -9.70 -9.75 18.26
N ALA A 252 -10.89 -9.12 18.17
CA ALA A 252 -11.05 -7.70 18.48
C ALA A 252 -10.63 -7.35 19.93
N PRO A 253 -10.86 -8.18 20.97
CA PRO A 253 -10.34 -7.91 22.30
C PRO A 253 -8.82 -7.82 22.36
N ALA A 254 -8.11 -8.74 21.72
CA ALA A 254 -6.65 -8.76 21.65
C ALA A 254 -6.09 -7.55 20.87
N ILE A 255 -6.75 -7.17 19.77
CA ILE A 255 -6.42 -5.99 18.98
C ILE A 255 -6.54 -4.72 19.83
N LYS A 256 -7.64 -4.57 20.55
CA LYS A 256 -7.90 -3.42 21.44
C LYS A 256 -6.91 -3.39 22.62
N ALA A 257 -6.57 -4.54 23.18
CA ALA A 257 -5.57 -4.65 24.25
C ALA A 257 -4.17 -4.22 23.75
N MET A 258 -3.72 -4.71 22.60
CA MET A 258 -2.44 -4.31 22.01
C MET A 258 -2.40 -2.81 21.66
N TYR A 259 -3.49 -2.29 21.11
CA TYR A 259 -3.62 -0.86 20.82
C TYR A 259 -3.52 -0.02 22.11
N GLN A 260 -4.27 -0.37 23.15
CA GLN A 260 -4.27 0.36 24.42
C GLN A 260 -2.92 0.28 25.12
N TRP A 261 -2.30 -0.92 25.11
CA TRP A 261 -0.94 -1.09 25.64
C TRP A 261 0.06 -0.17 24.94
N SER A 262 0.01 -0.05 23.61
CA SER A 262 0.89 0.83 22.85
C SER A 262 0.79 2.29 23.31
N ILE A 263 -0.43 2.75 23.64
CA ILE A 263 -0.67 4.10 24.15
C ILE A 263 -0.11 4.25 25.57
N ASP A 264 -0.48 3.34 26.47
CA ASP A 264 -0.08 3.39 27.87
C ASP A 264 1.44 3.29 28.05
N ALA A 265 2.09 2.50 27.22
CA ALA A 265 3.54 2.34 27.21
C ALA A 265 4.29 3.43 26.42
N ASN A 266 3.57 4.41 25.86
CA ASN A 266 4.11 5.46 24.97
C ASN A 266 4.97 4.89 23.82
N GLN A 267 4.53 3.78 23.27
CA GLN A 267 5.14 3.14 22.11
C GLN A 267 4.47 3.58 20.81
N GLN A 268 5.13 3.31 19.70
CA GLN A 268 4.51 3.46 18.38
C GLN A 268 3.32 2.51 18.28
N ILE A 269 2.12 3.04 17.98
CA ILE A 269 0.91 2.24 17.87
C ILE A 269 1.04 1.29 16.68
N CYS A 270 1.14 -0.01 16.97
CA CYS A 270 1.26 -1.06 15.98
C CYS A 270 0.43 -2.27 16.38
N VAL A 271 -0.51 -2.66 15.52
CA VAL A 271 -1.26 -3.91 15.64
C VAL A 271 -0.62 -4.91 14.69
N GLN A 272 0.16 -5.83 15.22
CA GLN A 272 0.92 -6.81 14.46
C GLN A 272 0.22 -8.16 14.45
N PHE A 273 -0.33 -8.54 13.31
CA PHE A 273 -0.90 -9.87 13.10
C PHE A 273 0.17 -10.87 12.69
N PRO A 274 0.29 -12.01 13.36
CA PRO A 274 1.06 -13.13 12.83
C PRO A 274 0.32 -13.81 11.65
N ALA A 275 0.97 -14.77 11.01
CA ALA A 275 0.30 -15.59 10.01
C ALA A 275 -0.85 -16.40 10.64
N GLY A 276 -1.98 -16.46 9.96
CA GLY A 276 -3.16 -17.19 10.40
C GLY A 276 -4.48 -16.58 9.94
N ASN A 277 -5.57 -17.25 10.27
CA ASN A 277 -6.91 -16.81 9.91
C ASN A 277 -7.61 -16.23 11.15
N PHE A 278 -7.81 -14.94 11.17
CA PHE A 278 -8.42 -14.23 12.29
C PHE A 278 -9.86 -13.82 11.97
N PHE A 279 -10.75 -14.10 12.88
CA PHE A 279 -12.08 -13.53 12.86
C PHE A 279 -12.08 -12.25 13.70
N VAL A 280 -12.61 -11.16 13.18
CA VAL A 280 -12.63 -9.85 13.82
C VAL A 280 -14.03 -9.24 13.65
N THR A 281 -14.68 -8.87 14.73
CA THR A 281 -16.01 -8.27 14.65
C THR A 281 -15.95 -6.79 14.28
N GLU A 282 -15.32 -5.97 15.11
CA GLU A 282 -15.15 -4.53 14.90
C GLU A 282 -14.03 -3.98 15.80
N CYS A 283 -13.21 -3.10 15.24
CA CYS A 283 -12.25 -2.32 15.99
C CYS A 283 -12.38 -0.82 15.68
N ASP A 284 -13.22 -0.15 16.44
CA ASP A 284 -13.24 1.29 16.53
C ASP A 284 -12.24 1.73 17.62
N PHE A 285 -11.24 2.49 17.22
CA PHE A 285 -10.17 3.00 18.09
C PHE A 285 -10.47 4.38 18.65
N GLY A 286 -11.70 4.86 18.48
CA GLY A 286 -12.20 6.13 19.01
C GLY A 286 -11.85 7.35 18.16
N ASN A 287 -12.26 8.52 18.66
CA ASN A 287 -12.16 9.79 17.94
C ASN A 287 -10.94 10.64 18.34
N GLU A 288 -10.12 10.16 19.28
CA GLU A 288 -8.93 10.88 19.68
C GLU A 288 -7.90 10.84 18.56
N GLU A 289 -7.41 12.00 18.14
CA GLU A 289 -6.41 12.09 17.08
C GLU A 289 -5.10 11.46 17.52
N ARG A 290 -4.64 10.47 16.76
CA ARG A 290 -3.34 9.83 16.96
C ARG A 290 -2.32 10.35 15.95
N ARG A 291 -1.08 10.38 16.36
CA ARG A 291 0.02 10.79 15.49
C ARG A 291 0.35 9.72 14.46
N TYR A 292 0.30 8.46 14.88
CA TYR A 292 0.65 7.31 14.08
C TYR A 292 -0.21 6.10 14.44
N PHE A 293 -0.57 5.34 13.42
CA PHE A 293 -1.28 4.08 13.57
C PHE A 293 -0.85 3.09 12.48
N ARG A 294 -0.53 1.87 12.87
CA ARG A 294 -0.13 0.82 11.96
C ARG A 294 -0.89 -0.47 12.22
N ILE A 295 -1.34 -1.09 11.13
CA ILE A 295 -1.79 -2.49 11.11
C ILE A 295 -0.90 -3.22 10.12
N SER A 296 -0.26 -4.30 10.56
CA SER A 296 0.58 -5.11 9.68
C SER A 296 0.34 -6.59 9.91
N GLY A 297 0.28 -7.35 8.83
CA GLY A 297 0.18 -8.80 8.87
C GLY A 297 1.50 -9.49 8.52
N ALA A 298 1.44 -10.80 8.40
CA ALA A 298 2.48 -11.60 7.76
C ALA A 298 2.40 -11.43 6.24
N MET A 299 3.45 -11.83 5.53
CA MET A 299 3.55 -11.69 4.08
C MET A 299 2.30 -12.22 3.37
N VAL A 300 1.72 -11.41 2.49
CA VAL A 300 0.63 -11.83 1.60
C VAL A 300 1.24 -12.63 0.46
N ASN A 301 0.85 -13.87 0.36
CA ASN A 301 1.13 -14.68 -0.80
C ASN A 301 -0.18 -15.15 -1.43
N PHE A 302 -0.21 -15.24 -2.75
CA PHE A 302 -1.40 -15.63 -3.54
C PHE A 302 -1.85 -17.10 -3.34
N GLY A 303 -1.69 -17.65 -2.13
CA GLY A 303 -2.25 -18.93 -1.72
C GLY A 303 -1.26 -20.06 -1.45
N TYR A 304 0.05 -19.79 -1.52
CA TYR A 304 1.06 -20.84 -1.36
C TYR A 304 1.77 -20.90 0.00
N PHE A 305 1.64 -19.86 0.81
CA PHE A 305 2.28 -19.78 2.13
C PHE A 305 1.33 -19.23 3.19
N PRO A 306 1.60 -19.53 4.47
CA PRO A 306 0.84 -18.93 5.55
C PRO A 306 0.87 -17.39 5.46
N ALA A 307 -0.29 -16.78 5.41
CA ALA A 307 -0.49 -15.35 5.37
C ALA A 307 -1.49 -14.94 6.45
N THR A 308 -1.59 -13.65 6.72
CA THR A 308 -2.63 -13.13 7.61
C THR A 308 -3.92 -12.94 6.82
N THR A 309 -4.96 -13.67 7.18
CA THR A 309 -6.30 -13.53 6.62
C THR A 309 -7.27 -13.03 7.68
N LEU A 310 -7.98 -11.96 7.36
CA LEU A 310 -9.04 -11.41 8.20
C LEU A 310 -10.40 -11.77 7.62
N THR A 311 -11.29 -12.21 8.48
CA THR A 311 -12.72 -12.41 8.20
C THR A 311 -13.54 -11.70 9.25
N SER A 312 -14.81 -11.38 8.94
CA SER A 312 -15.68 -10.66 9.86
C SER A 312 -17.12 -11.17 9.78
N ASP A 313 -17.94 -10.74 10.72
CA ASP A 313 -19.38 -10.99 10.71
C ASP A 313 -20.17 -10.05 9.78
N GLY A 314 -19.53 -9.02 9.24
CA GLY A 314 -20.12 -8.07 8.29
C GLY A 314 -21.11 -7.09 8.89
N ARG A 315 -21.18 -6.94 10.22
CA ARG A 315 -22.18 -6.11 10.89
C ARG A 315 -21.81 -4.64 11.01
N SER A 316 -20.53 -4.35 11.23
CA SER A 316 -20.05 -2.96 11.30
C SER A 316 -19.88 -2.34 9.91
N GLU A 317 -19.90 -1.02 9.84
CA GLU A 317 -19.62 -0.29 8.59
C GLU A 317 -18.18 -0.49 8.11
N PHE A 318 -17.24 -0.47 9.05
CA PHE A 318 -15.81 -0.78 8.80
C PHE A 318 -15.30 -1.76 9.85
N LEU A 319 -14.37 -2.61 9.44
CA LEU A 319 -13.68 -3.50 10.35
C LEU A 319 -12.74 -2.72 11.28
N PHE A 320 -12.01 -1.77 10.72
CA PHE A 320 -11.12 -0.88 11.44
C PHE A 320 -11.47 0.57 11.18
N GLN A 321 -11.66 1.34 12.25
CA GLN A 321 -11.84 2.79 12.21
C GLN A 321 -10.86 3.47 13.15
N VAL A 322 -10.15 4.49 12.65
CA VAL A 322 -9.15 5.24 13.43
C VAL A 322 -9.18 6.72 13.06
N ASN A 323 -8.78 7.56 14.00
CA ASN A 323 -8.48 8.98 13.76
C ASN A 323 -6.97 9.17 13.91
N ALA A 324 -6.21 9.13 12.78
CA ALA A 324 -4.76 9.22 12.84
C ALA A 324 -4.17 9.99 11.64
N ARG A 325 -3.11 10.78 11.92
CA ARG A 325 -2.42 11.54 10.85
C ARG A 325 -1.57 10.66 9.96
N TRP A 326 -0.89 9.69 10.52
CA TRP A 326 -0.07 8.71 9.81
C TRP A 326 -0.70 7.35 9.96
N THR A 327 -1.00 6.72 8.85
CA THR A 327 -1.56 5.38 8.87
C THR A 327 -0.83 4.46 7.91
N GLU A 328 -0.60 3.24 8.35
CA GLU A 328 -0.04 2.17 7.54
C GLU A 328 -0.88 0.91 7.68
N ILE A 329 -1.24 0.31 6.54
CA ILE A 329 -1.89 -0.99 6.47
C ILE A 329 -1.13 -1.86 5.49
N SER A 330 -0.62 -2.99 5.95
CA SER A 330 0.23 -3.82 5.11
C SER A 330 0.09 -5.32 5.36
N ASN A 331 0.38 -6.11 4.33
CA ASN A 331 0.51 -7.56 4.40
C ASN A 331 -0.75 -8.28 4.91
N LEU A 332 -1.93 -7.89 4.42
CA LEU A 332 -3.21 -8.43 4.87
C LEU A 332 -4.05 -8.96 3.71
N ILE A 333 -4.72 -10.07 3.95
CA ILE A 333 -5.84 -10.56 3.15
C ILE A 333 -7.11 -10.26 3.93
N PHE A 334 -8.00 -9.44 3.38
CA PHE A 334 -9.34 -9.27 3.91
C PHE A 334 -10.35 -10.01 3.05
N ASN A 335 -11.04 -10.97 3.65
CA ASN A 335 -12.13 -11.69 3.02
C ASN A 335 -13.46 -11.22 3.62
N GLY A 336 -14.18 -10.36 2.90
CA GLY A 336 -15.46 -9.80 3.32
C GLY A 336 -16.61 -10.80 3.28
N GLN A 337 -16.42 -11.97 2.63
CA GLN A 337 -17.41 -13.05 2.53
C GLN A 337 -18.80 -12.60 2.04
N ASN A 338 -18.85 -11.53 1.24
CA ASN A 338 -20.12 -10.95 0.78
C ASN A 338 -20.91 -11.91 -0.14
N ASP A 339 -20.24 -12.85 -0.79
CA ASP A 339 -20.85 -13.94 -1.57
C ASP A 339 -21.67 -14.92 -0.71
N LYS A 340 -21.20 -15.18 0.50
CA LYS A 340 -21.85 -16.10 1.44
C LYS A 340 -22.88 -15.39 2.31
N ARG A 341 -22.61 -14.14 2.64
CA ARG A 341 -23.45 -13.32 3.51
C ARG A 341 -23.41 -11.88 3.03
N PRO A 342 -24.39 -11.43 2.23
CA PRO A 342 -24.44 -10.04 1.74
C PRO A 342 -24.35 -9.03 2.90
N ASN A 343 -23.42 -8.11 2.79
CA ASN A 343 -23.15 -7.09 3.80
C ASN A 343 -22.62 -5.81 3.14
N LYS A 344 -22.43 -4.76 3.92
CA LYS A 344 -21.88 -3.48 3.47
C LYS A 344 -20.61 -3.09 4.22
N GLN A 345 -19.95 -4.04 4.86
CA GLN A 345 -18.76 -3.76 5.65
C GLN A 345 -17.55 -3.53 4.75
N GLY A 346 -16.82 -2.46 5.04
CA GLY A 346 -15.51 -2.15 4.51
C GLY A 346 -14.37 -2.62 5.43
N LEU A 347 -13.14 -2.41 4.98
CA LEU A 347 -11.98 -2.80 5.78
C LEU A 347 -11.50 -1.67 6.70
N PHE A 348 -11.19 -0.52 6.13
CA PHE A 348 -10.48 0.52 6.85
C PHE A 348 -11.02 1.92 6.57
N ARG A 349 -11.21 2.69 7.64
CA ARG A 349 -11.59 4.09 7.59
C ARG A 349 -10.68 4.93 8.47
N ASN A 350 -10.05 5.93 7.88
CA ASN A 350 -9.43 7.01 8.64
C ASN A 350 -10.38 8.20 8.71
N THR A 351 -10.70 8.66 9.91
CA THR A 351 -11.60 9.79 10.13
C THR A 351 -10.86 11.11 10.39
N CYS A 352 -9.53 11.11 10.38
CA CYS A 352 -8.72 12.31 10.57
C CYS A 352 -8.79 13.23 9.34
N PRO A 353 -9.38 14.43 9.44
CA PRO A 353 -9.36 15.38 8.35
C PRO A 353 -7.92 15.81 8.03
N GLY A 354 -7.52 15.75 6.76
CA GLY A 354 -6.14 16.01 6.34
C GLY A 354 -5.15 14.97 6.85
N GLY A 355 -5.61 13.72 7.05
CA GLY A 355 -4.75 12.59 7.39
C GLY A 355 -3.66 12.42 6.35
N GLN A 356 -2.40 12.71 6.73
CA GLN A 356 -1.25 12.64 5.85
C GLN A 356 -0.63 11.25 5.85
N PHE A 357 0.15 10.95 4.80
CA PHE A 357 1.04 9.78 4.76
C PHE A 357 0.33 8.44 4.98
N PHE A 358 -0.78 8.24 4.31
CA PHE A 358 -1.37 6.91 4.25
C PHE A 358 -0.50 5.98 3.40
N ARG A 359 -0.15 4.84 3.96
CA ARG A 359 0.57 3.77 3.28
C ARG A 359 -0.25 2.48 3.29
N GLY A 360 -0.62 2.01 2.10
CA GLY A 360 -1.18 0.67 1.90
C GLY A 360 -0.19 -0.18 1.11
N ALA A 361 0.12 -1.38 1.56
CA ALA A 361 1.03 -2.25 0.83
C ALA A 361 0.69 -3.74 0.97
N CYS A 362 0.85 -4.49 -0.12
CA CYS A 362 0.63 -5.93 -0.13
C CYS A 362 -0.75 -6.31 0.44
N LEU A 363 -1.81 -5.74 -0.14
CA LEU A 363 -3.18 -5.97 0.30
C LEU A 363 -3.94 -6.87 -0.67
N ARG A 364 -4.69 -7.83 -0.15
CA ARG A 364 -5.65 -8.60 -0.93
C ARG A 364 -7.06 -8.41 -0.37
N LEU A 365 -7.96 -7.91 -1.20
CA LEU A 365 -9.33 -7.54 -0.86
C LEU A 365 -10.29 -8.46 -1.62
N ASN A 366 -10.85 -9.43 -0.96
CA ASN A 366 -11.75 -10.40 -1.58
C ASN A 366 -13.18 -10.20 -1.09
N GLN A 367 -14.13 -10.11 -2.03
CA GLN A 367 -15.56 -10.15 -1.73
C GLN A 367 -15.99 -9.14 -0.65
N VAL A 368 -15.43 -7.94 -0.71
CA VAL A 368 -15.75 -6.86 0.23
C VAL A 368 -17.06 -6.20 -0.17
N GLY A 369 -18.00 -6.13 0.77
CA GLY A 369 -19.34 -5.61 0.52
C GLY A 369 -19.47 -4.09 0.66
N GLY A 370 -18.60 -3.46 1.44
CA GLY A 370 -18.52 -2.01 1.66
C GLY A 370 -17.28 -1.38 1.05
N VAL A 371 -16.93 -0.18 1.49
CA VAL A 371 -15.72 0.53 1.06
C VAL A 371 -14.48 -0.16 1.63
N SER A 372 -13.62 -0.72 0.78
CA SER A 372 -12.44 -1.43 1.30
C SER A 372 -11.46 -0.49 1.97
N LEU A 373 -11.07 0.61 1.33
CA LEU A 373 -10.20 1.64 1.89
C LEU A 373 -10.86 3.02 1.76
N SER A 374 -11.16 3.67 2.87
CA SER A 374 -11.77 5.00 2.90
C SER A 374 -10.76 6.05 3.35
N LEU A 375 -10.51 7.03 2.49
CA LEU A 375 -9.57 8.13 2.67
C LEU A 375 -10.34 9.44 2.83
N LEU A 376 -10.02 10.24 3.85
CA LEU A 376 -10.63 11.53 4.10
C LEU A 376 -9.58 12.65 4.03
N ASP A 377 -9.72 13.58 3.08
CA ASP A 377 -8.77 14.69 2.87
C ASP A 377 -7.30 14.24 2.94
N THR A 378 -7.00 13.05 2.42
CA THR A 378 -5.70 12.39 2.58
C THR A 378 -4.65 13.04 1.68
N LEU A 379 -3.48 13.30 2.25
CA LEU A 379 -2.32 13.86 1.57
C LEU A 379 -1.20 12.83 1.50
N ASP A 380 -0.36 12.92 0.46
CA ASP A 380 0.86 12.09 0.33
C ASP A 380 0.61 10.58 0.54
N CYS A 381 -0.44 10.08 -0.08
CA CYS A 381 -0.88 8.69 0.03
C CYS A 381 -0.17 7.80 -0.98
N LYS A 382 0.23 6.62 -0.54
CA LYS A 382 0.71 5.57 -1.43
C LYS A 382 0.03 4.24 -1.13
N ILE A 383 -0.59 3.64 -2.15
CA ILE A 383 -1.17 2.28 -2.08
C ILE A 383 -0.52 1.44 -3.17
N ASP A 384 0.29 0.48 -2.76
CA ASP A 384 1.14 -0.32 -3.63
C ASP A 384 0.91 -1.83 -3.45
N GLN A 385 1.04 -2.58 -4.54
CA GLN A 385 0.89 -4.04 -4.54
C GLN A 385 -0.44 -4.51 -3.92
N TRP A 386 -1.55 -4.05 -4.49
CA TRP A 386 -2.85 -4.49 -4.02
C TRP A 386 -3.65 -5.24 -5.09
N TYR A 387 -4.46 -6.17 -4.62
CA TYR A 387 -5.33 -6.98 -5.44
C TYR A 387 -6.76 -6.96 -4.89
N ALA A 388 -7.74 -6.65 -5.73
CA ALA A 388 -9.16 -6.70 -5.37
C ALA A 388 -9.89 -7.72 -6.24
N ASN A 389 -10.72 -8.56 -5.63
CA ASN A 389 -11.48 -9.56 -6.37
C ASN A 389 -12.91 -9.67 -5.87
N ALA A 390 -13.85 -9.60 -6.78
CA ALA A 390 -15.28 -9.78 -6.54
C ALA A 390 -15.84 -8.86 -5.41
N CYS A 391 -15.28 -7.67 -5.25
CA CYS A 391 -15.79 -6.66 -4.34
C CYS A 391 -17.09 -6.05 -4.89
N THR A 392 -18.05 -5.76 -4.02
CA THR A 392 -19.33 -5.14 -4.39
C THR A 392 -19.47 -3.71 -3.86
N GLY A 393 -18.62 -3.30 -2.91
CA GLY A 393 -18.45 -1.90 -2.53
C GLY A 393 -17.29 -1.24 -3.27
N ASP A 394 -17.10 0.05 -3.06
CA ASP A 394 -15.94 0.78 -3.60
C ASP A 394 -14.64 0.18 -3.05
N VAL A 395 -13.65 -0.04 -3.92
CA VAL A 395 -12.39 -0.60 -3.43
C VAL A 395 -11.55 0.48 -2.76
N ILE A 396 -11.28 1.60 -3.44
CA ILE A 396 -10.63 2.75 -2.83
C ILE A 396 -11.54 3.96 -3.01
N LYS A 397 -11.88 4.62 -1.91
CA LYS A 397 -12.74 5.79 -1.92
C LYS A 397 -12.09 6.98 -1.24
N ALA A 398 -11.91 8.06 -1.98
CA ALA A 398 -11.57 9.36 -1.44
C ALA A 398 -12.84 10.15 -1.11
N SER A 399 -12.80 10.83 0.02
CA SER A 399 -13.84 11.75 0.46
C SER A 399 -13.22 13.03 1.02
N TRP A 400 -14.04 14.03 1.22
CA TRP A 400 -13.62 15.30 1.81
C TRP A 400 -14.58 15.72 2.92
N SER A 401 -14.06 16.49 3.88
CA SER A 401 -14.78 16.85 5.10
C SER A 401 -15.95 17.80 4.89
N GLY A 402 -16.10 18.37 3.69
CA GLY A 402 -17.14 19.34 3.37
C GLY A 402 -16.94 20.72 3.99
N GLN A 403 -15.76 20.99 4.53
CA GLN A 403 -15.36 22.32 4.95
C GLN A 403 -15.16 23.22 3.72
N LYS A 404 -15.15 24.53 3.90
CA LYS A 404 -15.00 25.48 2.79
C LYS A 404 -13.87 25.08 1.87
N ALA A 405 -14.12 25.14 0.57
CA ALA A 405 -13.13 24.85 -0.47
C ALA A 405 -11.81 25.59 -0.18
N GLY A 406 -10.93 24.89 0.49
CA GLY A 406 -9.57 25.29 0.81
C GLY A 406 -8.61 24.21 0.33
N ALA A 407 -7.33 24.47 0.42
CA ALA A 407 -6.31 23.52 0.00
C ALA A 407 -6.40 22.16 0.72
N TRP A 408 -7.11 22.08 1.82
CA TRP A 408 -7.11 20.93 2.73
C TRP A 408 -8.39 20.07 2.69
N ASP A 409 -9.39 20.45 1.91
CA ASP A 409 -10.66 19.73 1.85
C ASP A 409 -10.76 18.75 0.67
N HIS A 410 -9.64 18.27 0.17
CA HIS A 410 -9.57 17.27 -0.90
C HIS A 410 -8.27 16.47 -0.83
N SER A 411 -8.30 15.28 -1.36
CA SER A 411 -7.10 14.42 -1.40
C SER A 411 -6.09 14.91 -2.42
N THR A 412 -4.81 14.88 -2.04
CA THR A 412 -3.70 15.37 -2.87
C THR A 412 -2.52 14.40 -2.81
N ALA A 413 -1.79 14.26 -3.91
CA ALA A 413 -0.62 13.41 -4.05
C ALA A 413 -0.93 11.93 -3.71
N ILE A 414 -1.97 11.41 -4.34
CA ILE A 414 -2.35 10.00 -4.22
C ILE A 414 -1.57 9.19 -5.26
N GLU A 415 -0.80 8.24 -4.81
CA GLU A 415 -0.10 7.27 -5.67
C GLU A 415 -0.74 5.89 -5.53
N LEU A 416 -1.24 5.35 -6.64
CA LEU A 416 -1.74 3.98 -6.74
C LEU A 416 -0.85 3.20 -7.70
N SER A 417 -0.23 2.12 -7.23
CA SER A 417 0.75 1.38 -8.01
C SER A 417 0.61 -0.13 -7.89
N ASN A 418 1.02 -0.83 -8.96
CA ASN A 418 1.15 -2.28 -8.99
C ASN A 418 -0.10 -3.03 -8.54
N PHE A 419 -1.23 -2.77 -9.17
CA PHE A 419 -2.50 -3.34 -8.72
C PHE A 419 -3.25 -4.10 -9.80
N ASN A 420 -4.12 -5.01 -9.33
CA ASN A 420 -5.09 -5.70 -10.15
C ASN A 420 -6.45 -5.73 -9.44
N ALA A 421 -7.51 -5.37 -10.17
CA ALA A 421 -8.88 -5.43 -9.68
C ALA A 421 -9.75 -6.19 -10.68
N GLN A 422 -10.37 -7.29 -10.23
CA GLN A 422 -11.12 -8.20 -11.09
C GLN A 422 -12.51 -8.48 -10.54
N HIS A 423 -13.47 -8.64 -11.45
CA HIS A 423 -14.84 -9.09 -11.13
C HIS A 423 -15.57 -8.23 -10.08
N CYS A 424 -15.16 -6.97 -9.90
CA CYS A 424 -15.81 -6.05 -8.96
C CYS A 424 -17.13 -5.55 -9.55
N LYS A 425 -18.24 -5.70 -8.81
CA LYS A 425 -19.59 -5.39 -9.29
C LYS A 425 -20.37 -4.63 -8.24
N GLY A 426 -20.99 -3.53 -8.62
CA GLY A 426 -21.83 -2.70 -7.76
C GLY A 426 -21.15 -1.43 -7.25
N GLY A 427 -19.91 -1.52 -6.76
CA GLY A 427 -19.08 -0.37 -6.38
C GLY A 427 -18.06 0.00 -7.46
N LYS A 428 -17.43 1.16 -7.32
CA LYS A 428 -16.33 1.64 -8.14
C LYS A 428 -15.01 1.07 -7.65
N VAL A 429 -14.12 0.60 -8.56
CA VAL A 429 -12.77 0.20 -8.17
C VAL A 429 -12.00 1.41 -7.64
N LEU A 430 -12.00 2.51 -8.40
CA LEU A 430 -11.36 3.77 -8.03
C LEU A 430 -12.43 4.86 -7.86
N ASN A 431 -12.92 5.11 -6.66
CA ASN A 431 -13.82 6.21 -6.37
C ASN A 431 -13.04 7.39 -5.78
N LEU A 432 -12.37 8.15 -6.66
CA LEU A 432 -11.36 9.14 -6.30
C LEU A 432 -11.64 10.53 -6.90
N PRO A 433 -12.83 11.09 -6.69
CA PRO A 433 -13.12 12.43 -7.18
C PRO A 433 -12.28 13.49 -6.43
N ARG A 434 -11.99 14.60 -7.12
CA ARG A 434 -11.25 15.76 -6.56
C ARG A 434 -9.84 15.46 -6.06
N CYS A 435 -9.18 14.40 -6.53
CA CYS A 435 -7.79 14.15 -6.18
C CYS A 435 -6.86 14.97 -7.07
N SER A 436 -5.97 15.74 -6.48
CA SER A 436 -5.00 16.57 -7.21
C SER A 436 -3.58 16.00 -7.13
N GLN A 437 -2.73 16.36 -8.10
CA GLN A 437 -1.32 15.95 -8.17
C GLN A 437 -1.10 14.44 -7.97
N SER A 438 -1.98 13.63 -8.56
CA SER A 438 -2.06 12.21 -8.26
C SER A 438 -1.57 11.35 -9.43
N ILE A 439 -1.19 10.11 -9.15
CA ILE A 439 -0.66 9.17 -10.14
C ILE A 439 -1.27 7.77 -9.98
N ILE A 440 -1.59 7.17 -11.12
CA ILE A 440 -1.91 5.73 -11.26
C ILE A 440 -0.80 5.11 -12.09
N HIS A 441 -0.16 4.08 -11.57
CA HIS A 441 0.98 3.44 -12.23
C HIS A 441 0.85 1.91 -12.19
N ASN A 442 1.02 1.27 -13.36
CA ASN A 442 1.00 -0.19 -13.49
C ASN A 442 -0.25 -0.83 -12.85
N GLY A 443 -1.41 -0.46 -13.37
CA GLY A 443 -2.70 -0.97 -12.89
C GLY A 443 -3.42 -1.83 -13.93
N TRP A 444 -4.23 -2.77 -13.46
CA TRP A 444 -5.10 -3.57 -14.29
C TRP A 444 -6.49 -3.69 -13.66
N ILE A 445 -7.52 -3.28 -14.39
CA ILE A 445 -8.92 -3.39 -13.98
C ILE A 445 -9.64 -4.18 -15.07
N GLU A 446 -10.16 -5.35 -14.74
CA GLU A 446 -10.83 -6.21 -15.71
C GLU A 446 -12.11 -6.83 -15.19
N HIS A 447 -13.01 -7.21 -16.11
CA HIS A 447 -14.27 -7.88 -15.83
C HIS A 447 -15.10 -7.23 -14.73
N SER A 448 -14.92 -5.93 -14.54
CA SER A 448 -15.55 -5.15 -13.47
C SER A 448 -16.69 -4.29 -14.01
N GLU A 449 -17.65 -3.96 -13.15
CA GLU A 449 -18.78 -3.16 -13.59
C GLU A 449 -18.41 -1.68 -13.76
N PHE A 450 -17.71 -1.13 -12.76
CA PHE A 450 -17.30 0.27 -12.71
C PHE A 450 -15.81 0.41 -12.44
N PRO A 451 -14.96 0.70 -13.45
CA PRO A 451 -13.53 0.96 -13.23
C PRO A 451 -13.29 2.09 -12.23
N GLY A 452 -14.07 3.16 -12.31
CA GLY A 452 -13.96 4.22 -11.34
C GLY A 452 -14.50 5.57 -11.74
N ASP A 453 -14.25 6.52 -10.85
CA ASP A 453 -14.56 7.95 -11.00
C ASP A 453 -13.38 8.75 -10.45
N ILE A 454 -12.69 9.44 -11.33
CA ILE A 454 -11.55 10.30 -11.02
C ILE A 454 -11.83 11.75 -11.40
N SER A 455 -13.12 12.11 -11.42
CA SER A 455 -13.60 13.42 -11.84
C SER A 455 -13.06 14.57 -10.99
N ASN A 456 -12.98 15.76 -11.59
CA ASN A 456 -12.47 16.98 -10.98
C ASN A 456 -11.03 16.84 -10.44
N GLY A 457 -10.27 15.90 -10.97
CA GLY A 457 -8.93 15.55 -10.51
C GLY A 457 -7.80 15.97 -11.44
N GLN A 458 -6.59 15.76 -10.98
CA GLN A 458 -5.36 15.93 -11.76
C GLN A 458 -4.54 14.65 -11.65
N TRP A 459 -4.42 13.92 -12.76
CA TRP A 459 -3.85 12.58 -12.76
C TRP A 459 -2.77 12.40 -13.82
N ILE A 460 -1.70 11.76 -13.43
CA ILE A 460 -0.81 11.05 -14.35
C ILE A 460 -1.25 9.59 -14.33
N ILE A 461 -1.54 9.03 -15.50
CA ILE A 461 -1.92 7.63 -15.66
C ILE A 461 -0.87 6.96 -16.54
N ASP A 462 -0.12 6.04 -15.96
CA ASP A 462 0.98 5.36 -16.62
C ASP A 462 0.80 3.84 -16.52
N ALA A 463 0.77 3.16 -17.67
CA ALA A 463 0.60 1.71 -17.76
C ALA A 463 -0.69 1.19 -17.07
N LEU A 464 -1.84 1.81 -17.32
CA LEU A 464 -3.14 1.33 -16.88
C LEU A 464 -3.81 0.49 -17.98
N SER A 465 -4.23 -0.73 -17.66
CA SER A 465 -5.12 -1.53 -18.50
C SER A 465 -6.53 -1.55 -17.93
N ILE A 466 -7.51 -1.28 -18.77
CA ILE A 466 -8.96 -1.46 -18.47
C ILE A 466 -9.52 -2.40 -19.51
N GLU A 467 -10.11 -3.52 -19.09
CA GLU A 467 -10.52 -4.60 -19.97
C GLU A 467 -11.88 -5.16 -19.58
N ASP A 468 -12.76 -5.32 -20.57
CA ASP A 468 -14.10 -5.90 -20.40
C ASP A 468 -14.87 -5.32 -19.20
N CYS A 469 -14.86 -3.99 -19.07
CA CYS A 469 -15.63 -3.29 -18.05
C CYS A 469 -16.94 -2.78 -18.66
N LYS A 470 -18.05 -2.89 -17.91
CA LYS A 470 -19.39 -2.50 -18.41
C LYS A 470 -19.55 -0.99 -18.54
N ASN A 471 -18.91 -0.22 -17.67
CA ASN A 471 -19.00 1.22 -17.61
C ASN A 471 -17.63 1.84 -17.83
N PRO A 472 -17.56 3.11 -18.25
CA PRO A 472 -16.29 3.79 -18.42
C PRO A 472 -15.58 4.10 -17.09
N LEU A 473 -14.28 4.37 -17.18
CA LEU A 473 -13.61 5.18 -16.17
C LEU A 473 -14.10 6.62 -16.33
N ILE A 474 -14.82 7.13 -15.35
CA ILE A 474 -15.37 8.48 -15.36
C ILE A 474 -14.27 9.47 -14.98
N ALA A 475 -14.04 10.45 -15.84
CA ALA A 475 -12.99 11.46 -15.64
C ALA A 475 -13.51 12.87 -15.97
N HIS A 476 -14.75 13.14 -15.61
CA HIS A 476 -15.39 14.42 -15.89
C HIS A 476 -14.57 15.58 -15.29
N ASN A 477 -14.34 16.62 -16.08
CA ASN A 477 -13.64 17.83 -15.61
C ASN A 477 -12.25 17.55 -15.04
N SER A 478 -11.58 16.51 -15.52
CA SER A 478 -10.27 16.07 -15.02
C SER A 478 -9.14 16.45 -15.96
N ARG A 479 -7.99 16.71 -15.37
CA ARG A 479 -6.73 16.88 -16.09
C ARG A 479 -5.99 15.55 -16.08
N LEU A 480 -5.87 14.92 -17.26
CA LEU A 480 -5.25 13.62 -17.41
C LEU A 480 -3.99 13.73 -18.28
N ASN A 481 -2.89 13.17 -17.81
CA ASN A 481 -1.71 12.88 -18.60
C ASN A 481 -1.57 11.35 -18.65
N MET A 482 -1.78 10.75 -19.83
CA MET A 482 -1.88 9.29 -19.97
C MET A 482 -0.75 8.76 -20.86
N ARG A 483 -0.09 7.72 -20.40
CA ARG A 483 0.92 6.99 -21.14
C ARG A 483 0.67 5.49 -21.04
N GLN A 484 0.90 4.77 -22.14
CA GLN A 484 0.79 3.31 -22.20
C GLN A 484 -0.54 2.77 -21.61
N THR A 485 -1.61 3.53 -21.78
CA THR A 485 -2.93 3.11 -21.33
C THR A 485 -3.56 2.18 -22.36
N ASN A 486 -4.03 1.03 -21.89
CA ASN A 486 -4.65 0.00 -22.70
C ASN A 486 -6.13 -0.10 -22.39
N LEU A 487 -6.98 0.16 -23.38
CA LEU A 487 -8.44 0.07 -23.28
C LEU A 487 -8.92 -1.06 -24.17
N GLN A 488 -9.37 -2.17 -23.64
CA GLN A 488 -9.73 -3.38 -24.37
C GLN A 488 -11.19 -3.78 -24.17
N ALA A 489 -11.67 -4.63 -25.07
CA ALA A 489 -12.99 -5.25 -25.01
C ALA A 489 -14.14 -4.23 -24.79
N GLY A 490 -14.09 -3.09 -25.49
CA GLY A 490 -15.11 -2.05 -25.42
C GLY A 490 -14.99 -1.09 -24.23
N SER A 491 -13.98 -1.24 -23.37
CA SER A 491 -13.72 -0.31 -22.25
C SER A 491 -13.31 1.06 -22.78
N TRP A 492 -13.75 2.13 -22.11
CA TRP A 492 -13.42 3.51 -22.50
C TRP A 492 -13.29 4.43 -21.28
N ILE A 493 -12.80 5.64 -21.54
CA ILE A 493 -12.77 6.71 -20.55
C ILE A 493 -13.83 7.73 -20.91
N ASP A 494 -14.73 8.03 -19.99
CA ASP A 494 -15.73 9.06 -20.17
C ASP A 494 -15.29 10.36 -19.50
N ASN A 495 -14.87 11.33 -20.33
CA ASN A 495 -14.60 12.68 -19.91
C ASN A 495 -15.74 13.63 -20.23
N SER A 496 -16.94 13.10 -20.53
CA SER A 496 -18.11 13.90 -20.83
C SER A 496 -18.70 14.56 -19.59
N MET A 497 -19.07 15.80 -19.71
CA MET A 497 -19.89 16.53 -18.73
C MET A 497 -20.87 17.45 -19.42
N GLU A 498 -22.01 17.75 -18.79
CA GLU A 498 -22.71 18.97 -19.10
C GLU A 498 -21.73 20.13 -18.85
N GLY A 499 -21.25 20.69 -19.92
CA GLY A 499 -20.42 21.87 -19.91
C GLY A 499 -18.98 21.67 -20.34
N GLU A 500 -18.15 20.82 -19.75
CA GLU A 500 -16.71 20.92 -20.02
C GLU A 500 -15.96 19.61 -20.08
N ARG A 501 -15.39 19.33 -21.23
CA ARG A 501 -14.54 18.16 -21.45
C ARG A 501 -13.14 18.58 -21.82
N TRP A 502 -12.14 18.04 -21.14
CA TRP A 502 -10.77 18.17 -21.60
C TRP A 502 -9.93 17.01 -21.09
N LEU A 503 -9.10 16.50 -21.94
CA LEU A 503 -8.30 15.33 -21.74
C LEU A 503 -6.93 15.55 -22.37
N ASN A 504 -5.89 15.27 -21.63
CA ASN A 504 -4.54 15.33 -22.14
C ASN A 504 -4.00 13.90 -22.34
N ILE A 505 -3.88 13.49 -23.61
CA ILE A 505 -3.39 12.16 -23.97
C ILE A 505 -2.09 12.31 -24.72
N TRP A 506 -1.01 11.89 -24.11
CA TRP A 506 0.31 12.01 -24.70
C TRP A 506 0.72 10.79 -25.49
N GLU A 507 0.35 9.62 -24.99
CA GLU A 507 0.77 8.36 -25.59
C GLU A 507 -0.28 7.31 -25.28
N MET A 508 -0.72 6.62 -26.29
CA MET A 508 -1.67 5.55 -26.19
C MET A 508 -1.06 4.31 -26.76
N GLY A 509 -1.09 3.26 -26.00
CA GLY A 509 -0.72 1.94 -26.47
C GLY A 509 -1.51 1.54 -27.73
N SER A 510 -1.29 0.37 -28.23
CA SER A 510 -1.80 -0.15 -29.51
C SER A 510 -3.32 -0.14 -29.67
N THR A 511 -4.07 0.35 -28.71
CA THR A 511 -5.50 0.18 -28.67
C THR A 511 -6.27 1.48 -28.86
N ARG A 512 -7.28 1.35 -29.60
CA ARG A 512 -8.44 2.15 -29.85
C ARG A 512 -8.70 3.19 -28.77
N VAL A 513 -8.31 4.39 -29.05
CA VAL A 513 -8.84 5.52 -28.34
C VAL A 513 -9.89 6.17 -29.20
N GLU A 514 -11.10 6.13 -28.74
CA GLU A 514 -12.21 6.79 -29.38
C GLU A 514 -12.57 8.01 -28.56
N SER A 515 -12.38 9.19 -29.13
CA SER A 515 -12.76 10.51 -28.64
C SER A 515 -11.85 11.16 -27.57
N TYR A 516 -11.23 12.25 -27.95
CA TYR A 516 -10.40 12.94 -26.99
C TYR A 516 -10.22 14.41 -27.33
N GLY A 517 -10.61 15.27 -26.42
CA GLY A 517 -10.14 16.63 -26.33
C GLY A 517 -8.90 16.66 -25.46
N VAL A 518 -7.95 17.53 -25.72
CA VAL A 518 -6.69 17.55 -24.97
C VAL A 518 -6.33 18.94 -24.55
N ALA A 519 -6.10 19.12 -23.25
CA ALA A 519 -5.64 20.37 -22.71
C ALA A 519 -4.18 20.26 -22.28
N ILE A 520 -3.34 21.12 -22.78
CA ILE A 520 -1.95 21.26 -22.37
C ILE A 520 -1.84 22.32 -21.28
N ASP A 521 -1.06 21.98 -20.27
CA ASP A 521 -0.73 22.89 -19.19
C ASP A 521 -0.21 24.23 -19.68
N GLY A 522 -0.73 25.28 -19.11
CA GLY A 522 -0.29 26.63 -19.37
C GLY A 522 1.12 26.96 -18.90
N SER A 523 1.79 26.07 -18.17
CA SER A 523 3.21 26.19 -17.84
C SER A 523 4.13 25.98 -19.04
N LEU A 524 3.64 25.35 -20.09
CA LEU A 524 4.38 25.18 -21.32
C LEU A 524 4.34 26.48 -22.14
N LYS A 525 5.45 26.86 -22.71
CA LYS A 525 5.60 28.07 -23.55
C LYS A 525 4.67 28.10 -24.76
N TYR A 526 4.12 26.97 -25.15
CA TYR A 526 3.28 26.76 -26.31
C TYR A 526 1.88 26.39 -25.88
N ASN A 527 0.99 27.35 -25.87
CA ASN A 527 -0.39 27.21 -25.48
C ASN A 527 -1.25 26.65 -26.63
N TYR A 528 -0.90 25.53 -27.17
CA TYR A 528 -1.72 24.88 -28.17
C TYR A 528 -2.01 23.45 -27.75
N ILE A 529 -3.13 22.97 -28.21
CA ILE A 529 -3.54 21.59 -28.02
C ILE A 529 -3.34 20.87 -29.33
N THR A 530 -2.86 19.65 -29.20
CA THR A 530 -2.76 18.72 -30.30
C THR A 530 -3.55 17.47 -29.95
N SER A 531 -4.53 17.14 -30.76
CA SER A 531 -5.35 15.96 -30.59
C SER A 531 -5.46 15.19 -31.89
N ARG A 532 -5.46 13.87 -31.82
CA ARG A 532 -5.46 12.99 -32.97
C ARG A 532 -6.68 12.09 -32.95
N PHE A 533 -7.53 12.20 -33.97
CA PHE A 533 -8.74 11.41 -34.14
C PHE A 533 -8.73 10.69 -35.49
N ARG A 534 -9.59 9.72 -35.65
CA ARG A 534 -9.78 9.01 -36.92
C ARG A 534 -11.25 9.05 -37.32
N LEU A 535 -11.48 9.32 -38.61
CA LEU A 535 -12.79 9.13 -39.25
C LEU A 535 -12.64 8.17 -40.43
N ALA A 536 -13.72 7.52 -40.79
CA ALA A 536 -13.76 6.63 -41.95
C ALA A 536 -15.08 6.76 -42.68
N ASN A 537 -15.02 7.09 -43.94
CA ASN A 537 -16.15 6.95 -44.85
C ASN A 537 -15.87 5.76 -45.77
N ASN A 538 -16.49 4.62 -45.47
CA ASN A 538 -16.34 3.37 -46.21
C ASN A 538 -17.45 3.21 -47.27
N THR A 539 -18.11 4.29 -47.66
CA THR A 539 -19.16 4.30 -48.68
C THR A 539 -18.70 5.05 -49.93
N ASN A 540 -19.39 4.86 -51.04
CA ASN A 540 -19.14 5.60 -52.26
C ASN A 540 -19.81 6.99 -52.27
N GLN A 541 -20.55 7.34 -51.23
CA GLN A 541 -21.27 8.60 -51.11
C GLN A 541 -20.48 9.56 -50.19
N GLU A 542 -20.56 10.84 -50.53
CA GLU A 542 -20.10 11.89 -49.62
C GLU A 542 -20.93 11.87 -48.34
N THR A 543 -20.25 11.87 -47.20
CA THR A 543 -20.89 11.68 -45.90
C THR A 543 -20.45 12.76 -44.92
N TRP A 544 -21.41 13.33 -44.19
CA TRP A 544 -21.14 14.28 -43.14
C TRP A 544 -20.73 13.62 -41.85
N PHE A 545 -19.75 14.23 -41.19
CA PHE A 545 -19.28 13.86 -39.86
C PHE A 545 -19.27 15.09 -38.96
N GLU A 546 -19.78 14.92 -37.75
CA GLU A 546 -19.69 15.90 -36.69
C GLU A 546 -18.33 15.73 -36.00
N LEU A 547 -17.50 16.78 -35.98
CA LEU A 547 -16.24 16.78 -35.26
C LEU A 547 -16.44 17.03 -33.77
N GLY A 548 -17.43 17.80 -33.40
CA GLY A 548 -17.75 18.15 -32.03
C GLY A 548 -17.96 19.63 -31.81
N ASN A 549 -18.02 20.02 -30.54
CA ASN A 549 -18.22 21.38 -30.10
C ASN A 549 -16.89 22.00 -29.60
N PHE A 550 -16.51 23.12 -30.19
CA PHE A 550 -15.25 23.81 -29.92
C PHE A 550 -15.50 25.03 -29.06
N TYR A 551 -14.89 25.07 -27.91
CA TYR A 551 -15.03 26.14 -26.94
C TYR A 551 -13.98 27.24 -27.14
N SER A 552 -14.41 28.46 -27.33
CA SER A 552 -13.55 29.64 -27.57
C SER A 552 -14.00 30.77 -26.65
N PRO A 553 -13.55 30.80 -25.39
CA PRO A 553 -14.04 31.74 -24.37
C PRO A 553 -13.64 33.20 -24.63
N THR A 554 -12.51 33.43 -25.30
CA THR A 554 -11.95 34.77 -25.47
C THR A 554 -11.98 35.18 -26.93
N VAL A 555 -12.35 36.43 -27.19
CA VAL A 555 -12.22 37.03 -28.55
C VAL A 555 -10.77 36.91 -29.02
N GLY A 556 -10.60 36.36 -30.22
CA GLY A 556 -9.27 36.08 -30.79
C GLY A 556 -8.81 34.62 -30.58
N ASP A 557 -9.47 33.85 -29.73
CA ASP A 557 -9.19 32.41 -29.67
C ASP A 557 -9.39 31.76 -31.04
N SER A 558 -8.47 30.86 -31.37
CA SER A 558 -8.47 30.20 -32.68
C SER A 558 -8.23 28.70 -32.52
N TRP A 559 -8.84 27.98 -33.44
CA TRP A 559 -8.64 26.56 -33.65
C TRP A 559 -8.14 26.32 -35.06
N GLU A 560 -7.14 25.47 -35.19
CA GLU A 560 -6.71 24.90 -36.46
C GLU A 560 -7.00 23.40 -36.41
N ILE A 561 -7.86 22.96 -37.35
CA ILE A 561 -8.27 21.57 -37.44
C ILE A 561 -7.76 21.05 -38.79
N GLU A 562 -6.77 20.18 -38.74
CA GLU A 562 -6.16 19.55 -39.89
C GLU A 562 -6.78 18.18 -40.11
N VAL A 563 -7.39 17.95 -41.27
CA VAL A 563 -7.99 16.70 -41.65
C VAL A 563 -7.20 16.16 -42.85
N PHE A 564 -6.50 15.07 -42.66
CA PHE A 564 -5.62 14.52 -43.67
C PHE A 564 -5.89 13.02 -43.94
N GLY A 565 -5.70 12.64 -45.16
CA GLY A 565 -6.00 11.30 -45.66
C GLY A 565 -6.01 11.29 -47.16
N GLN A 566 -6.68 10.30 -47.75
CA GLN A 566 -6.85 10.19 -49.21
C GLN A 566 -8.31 10.01 -49.55
N SER A 567 -8.80 10.82 -50.43
CA SER A 567 -10.14 10.62 -51.04
C SER A 567 -10.11 9.48 -52.06
N GLN A 568 -11.17 8.71 -52.13
CA GLN A 568 -11.39 7.70 -53.19
C GLN A 568 -10.23 6.72 -53.38
N PHE A 569 -9.80 6.12 -52.34
CA PHE A 569 -8.59 5.30 -52.30
C PHE A 569 -8.60 4.14 -53.32
N ASN A 570 -9.77 3.70 -53.80
CA ASN A 570 -9.90 2.63 -54.78
C ASN A 570 -9.95 3.11 -56.24
N ASN A 571 -10.25 4.37 -56.51
CA ASN A 571 -10.60 4.85 -57.85
C ASN A 571 -9.71 5.97 -58.40
N GLY A 572 -8.75 6.43 -57.68
CA GLY A 572 -7.70 7.36 -58.15
C GLY A 572 -8.08 8.68 -58.83
N THR A 573 -9.32 8.87 -59.29
CA THR A 573 -9.63 9.97 -60.21
C THR A 573 -10.98 10.66 -60.05
N ALA A 574 -11.99 10.08 -59.39
CA ALA A 574 -13.27 10.73 -59.32
C ALA A 574 -13.40 11.66 -58.12
N ASN A 575 -13.85 12.88 -58.29
CA ASN A 575 -14.09 13.93 -57.28
C ASN A 575 -12.83 14.46 -56.58
N GLN A 576 -11.74 14.53 -57.27
CA GLN A 576 -10.58 15.20 -56.72
C GLN A 576 -10.75 16.73 -56.71
N PRO A 577 -10.38 17.43 -55.65
CA PRO A 577 -10.32 18.88 -55.66
C PRO A 577 -9.42 19.39 -56.78
N LEU A 578 -9.74 20.56 -57.29
CA LEU A 578 -9.11 21.17 -58.45
C LEU A 578 -7.57 21.10 -58.45
N MET A 579 -6.98 21.15 -57.30
CA MET A 579 -5.52 21.09 -57.11
C MET A 579 -4.88 19.77 -57.51
N ASN A 580 -5.65 18.68 -57.53
CA ASN A 580 -5.11 17.37 -57.94
C ASN A 580 -5.12 17.17 -59.43
N VAL A 581 -5.79 18.03 -60.17
CA VAL A 581 -5.79 18.01 -61.62
C VAL A 581 -4.37 18.33 -62.18
N ILE A 582 -3.56 19.04 -61.41
CA ILE A 582 -2.22 19.43 -61.84
C ILE A 582 -1.24 18.24 -61.86
N ASP A 583 -1.41 17.29 -60.96
CA ASP A 583 -0.49 16.15 -60.84
C ASP A 583 -0.97 14.81 -61.43
N GLY A 584 -2.24 14.71 -61.77
CA GLY A 584 -2.85 13.53 -62.43
C GLY A 584 -2.89 12.24 -61.61
N LYS A 585 -2.32 12.22 -60.39
CA LYS A 585 -2.29 11.05 -59.52
C LYS A 585 -2.26 11.50 -58.06
N GLY A 586 -3.39 11.58 -57.44
CA GLY A 586 -3.48 11.93 -56.02
C GLY A 586 -2.88 10.84 -55.13
N THR A 587 -1.88 11.22 -54.33
CA THR A 587 -1.22 10.36 -53.37
C THR A 587 -1.67 10.59 -51.92
N GLY A 588 -2.61 11.50 -51.73
CA GLY A 588 -3.09 11.94 -50.42
C GLY A 588 -3.28 13.44 -50.40
N GLY A 589 -3.93 13.94 -49.40
CA GLY A 589 -4.21 15.35 -49.25
C GLY A 589 -4.64 15.72 -47.84
N ARG A 590 -4.87 16.99 -47.66
CA ARG A 590 -5.34 17.54 -46.40
C ARG A 590 -6.33 18.68 -46.60
N ALA A 591 -7.17 18.89 -45.61
CA ALA A 591 -7.89 20.14 -45.40
C ALA A 591 -7.46 20.77 -44.08
N VAL A 592 -7.33 22.07 -44.04
CA VAL A 592 -7.07 22.85 -42.85
C VAL A 592 -8.23 23.78 -42.61
N ILE A 593 -8.89 23.61 -41.48
CA ILE A 593 -10.05 24.40 -41.06
C ILE A 593 -9.55 25.35 -39.98
N HIS A 594 -9.79 26.63 -40.18
CA HIS A 594 -9.55 27.68 -39.23
C HIS A 594 -10.86 28.15 -38.63
N LEU A 595 -11.03 28.02 -37.33
CA LEU A 595 -12.14 28.55 -36.56
C LEU A 595 -11.62 29.63 -35.64
N GLN A 596 -12.17 30.82 -35.70
CA GLN A 596 -11.71 31.96 -34.89
C GLN A 596 -12.89 32.62 -34.19
N ARG A 597 -12.77 32.85 -32.89
CA ARG A 597 -13.72 33.63 -32.12
C ARG A 597 -13.64 35.12 -32.51
N LYS A 598 -14.72 35.65 -33.01
CA LYS A 598 -14.92 37.08 -33.21
C LYS A 598 -15.74 37.68 -32.07
N THR A 599 -16.07 38.94 -32.14
CA THR A 599 -16.78 39.65 -31.07
C THR A 599 -18.13 39.07 -30.74
N LYS A 600 -18.88 38.58 -31.73
CA LYS A 600 -20.21 38.03 -31.52
C LYS A 600 -20.27 36.50 -31.69
N ASN A 601 -19.58 35.97 -32.68
CA ASN A 601 -19.64 34.55 -33.05
C ASN A 601 -18.23 34.09 -33.45
N ALA A 602 -18.04 32.77 -33.52
CA ALA A 602 -16.91 32.21 -34.25
C ALA A 602 -17.16 32.24 -35.76
N GLU A 603 -16.12 32.48 -36.52
CA GLU A 603 -16.08 32.37 -37.98
C GLU A 603 -15.19 31.19 -38.37
N ALA A 604 -15.56 30.45 -39.38
CA ALA A 604 -14.76 29.38 -39.93
C ALA A 604 -14.36 29.65 -41.38
N SER A 605 -13.20 29.20 -41.78
CA SER A 605 -12.78 29.06 -43.17
C SER A 605 -11.91 27.83 -43.32
N TRP A 606 -11.75 27.33 -44.53
CA TRP A 606 -10.90 26.17 -44.73
C TRP A 606 -10.12 26.22 -46.04
N SER A 607 -9.07 25.44 -46.16
CA SER A 607 -8.31 25.23 -47.38
C SER A 607 -8.13 23.75 -47.63
N ALA A 608 -7.88 23.38 -48.87
CA ALA A 608 -7.57 22.00 -49.25
C ALA A 608 -6.30 21.92 -50.09
N GLU A 609 -5.57 20.86 -49.88
CA GLU A 609 -4.34 20.56 -50.62
C GLU A 609 -4.33 19.09 -51.04
N GLY A 610 -3.85 18.82 -52.26
CA GLY A 610 -3.76 17.46 -52.80
C GLY A 610 -5.12 16.77 -52.92
N SER A 611 -5.16 15.46 -52.78
CA SER A 611 -6.40 14.66 -52.76
C SER A 611 -7.09 14.75 -51.39
N SER A 612 -7.52 15.94 -51.03
CA SER A 612 -8.15 16.18 -49.72
C SER A 612 -9.31 15.22 -49.46
N PRO A 613 -9.40 14.62 -48.27
CA PRO A 613 -10.55 13.81 -47.89
C PRO A 613 -11.82 14.65 -47.66
N VAL A 614 -11.70 15.95 -47.44
CA VAL A 614 -12.81 16.87 -47.16
C VAL A 614 -13.26 17.55 -48.41
N VAL A 615 -14.58 17.56 -48.66
CA VAL A 615 -15.23 18.20 -49.79
C VAL A 615 -16.10 19.42 -49.38
N ASP A 616 -16.51 19.50 -48.13
CA ASP A 616 -17.26 20.65 -47.62
C ASP A 616 -17.08 20.75 -46.08
N VAL A 617 -17.20 21.96 -45.55
CA VAL A 617 -17.11 22.26 -44.12
C VAL A 617 -18.29 23.15 -43.73
N ARG A 618 -18.98 22.77 -42.63
CA ARG A 618 -20.01 23.59 -42.02
C ARG A 618 -19.81 23.78 -40.55
N PHE A 619 -20.35 24.87 -40.03
CA PHE A 619 -20.27 25.15 -38.60
C PHE A 619 -21.58 25.75 -38.07
N GLU A 620 -21.85 25.53 -36.81
CA GLU A 620 -23.05 25.98 -36.11
C GLU A 620 -22.61 26.68 -34.81
N PRO A 621 -22.67 28.01 -34.74
CA PRO A 621 -22.55 28.69 -33.46
C PRO A 621 -23.68 28.30 -32.52
N ARG A 622 -23.36 27.66 -31.39
CA ARG A 622 -24.32 27.26 -30.35
C ARG A 622 -24.52 28.33 -29.30
N SER A 623 -23.47 29.08 -29.05
CA SER A 623 -23.46 30.26 -28.20
C SER A 623 -22.37 31.20 -28.70
N GLU A 624 -22.15 32.29 -27.98
CA GLU A 624 -21.01 33.16 -28.27
C GLU A 624 -19.65 32.44 -28.17
N THR A 625 -19.55 31.42 -27.30
CA THR A 625 -18.29 30.73 -26.99
C THR A 625 -18.19 29.34 -27.59
N ASP A 626 -19.31 28.75 -28.01
CA ASP A 626 -19.34 27.36 -28.43
C ASP A 626 -19.75 27.27 -29.90
N THR A 627 -18.98 26.52 -30.68
CA THR A 627 -19.23 26.31 -32.11
C THR A 627 -19.07 24.84 -32.46
N LYS A 628 -20.10 24.28 -33.06
CA LYS A 628 -20.09 22.92 -33.57
C LYS A 628 -19.52 22.93 -34.98
N VAL A 629 -18.66 21.99 -35.33
CA VAL A 629 -18.00 21.88 -36.62
C VAL A 629 -18.32 20.54 -37.29
N PHE A 630 -18.63 20.60 -38.58
CA PHE A 630 -18.91 19.43 -39.41
C PHE A 630 -18.00 19.44 -40.65
N VAL A 631 -17.55 18.25 -41.02
CA VAL A 631 -16.85 18.02 -42.28
C VAL A 631 -17.58 17.01 -43.12
N LYS A 632 -17.63 17.24 -44.42
CA LYS A 632 -18.13 16.27 -45.36
C LYS A 632 -16.97 15.54 -46.01
N LEU A 633 -16.89 14.26 -45.76
CA LEU A 633 -15.82 13.44 -46.35
C LEU A 633 -16.25 12.92 -47.71
N ALA A 634 -15.35 12.92 -48.66
CA ALA A 634 -15.51 12.26 -49.94
C ALA A 634 -15.78 10.75 -49.76
N GLY A 635 -16.39 10.14 -50.79
CA GLY A 635 -16.54 8.68 -50.78
C GLY A 635 -15.21 7.95 -50.73
N TRP A 636 -15.20 6.75 -50.13
CA TRP A 636 -14.04 5.92 -50.02
C TRP A 636 -12.82 6.62 -49.39
N THR A 637 -13.04 7.21 -48.21
CA THR A 637 -11.97 7.76 -47.35
C THR A 637 -11.84 6.94 -46.08
N PRO A 638 -11.33 5.70 -46.16
CA PRO A 638 -11.33 4.75 -45.03
C PRO A 638 -10.36 5.10 -43.95
N THR A 639 -9.38 5.97 -44.24
CA THR A 639 -8.34 6.34 -43.32
C THR A 639 -8.12 7.83 -43.30
N THR A 640 -8.87 8.52 -42.46
CA THR A 640 -8.78 9.97 -42.28
C THR A 640 -8.36 10.26 -40.85
N ALA A 641 -7.29 11.02 -40.68
CA ALA A 641 -6.82 11.45 -39.39
C ALA A 641 -7.08 12.96 -39.18
N ILE A 642 -7.41 13.33 -37.96
CA ILE A 642 -7.69 14.72 -37.58
C ILE A 642 -6.70 15.15 -36.50
N LEU A 643 -6.07 16.28 -36.72
CA LEU A 643 -5.19 16.94 -35.78
C LEU A 643 -5.77 18.29 -35.41
N ILE A 644 -5.92 18.58 -34.13
CA ILE A 644 -6.50 19.81 -33.61
C ILE A 644 -5.46 20.58 -32.82
N LYS A 645 -5.34 21.89 -33.11
CA LYS A 645 -4.50 22.83 -32.40
C LYS A 645 -5.33 24.04 -32.00
N SER A 646 -5.04 24.64 -30.84
CA SER A 646 -5.80 25.80 -30.37
C SER A 646 -4.96 26.77 -29.55
N THR A 647 -5.39 28.03 -29.56
CA THR A 647 -4.92 29.07 -28.65
C THR A 647 -5.93 29.39 -27.53
N ALA A 648 -7.09 28.73 -27.53
CA ALA A 648 -8.14 28.96 -26.53
C ALA A 648 -7.68 28.65 -25.10
N LYS A 649 -8.24 29.36 -24.13
CA LYS A 649 -7.95 29.20 -22.71
C LYS A 649 -9.17 28.62 -21.99
N ASP A 650 -8.92 27.76 -21.06
CA ASP A 650 -9.94 27.35 -20.10
C ASP A 650 -10.03 28.37 -18.96
N ARG A 651 -11.26 28.76 -18.64
CA ARG A 651 -11.55 29.73 -17.58
C ARG A 651 -11.49 29.15 -16.16
N PHE A 652 -11.57 27.81 -16.03
CA PHE A 652 -11.63 27.14 -14.72
C PHE A 652 -10.28 26.78 -14.15
N LEU A 653 -9.29 26.66 -15.00
CA LEU A 653 -7.93 26.38 -14.56
C LEU A 653 -7.06 27.60 -14.76
N THR A 654 -6.18 27.84 -13.83
CA THR A 654 -5.16 28.88 -13.91
C THR A 654 -4.18 28.67 -15.07
N GLY A 655 -4.25 27.49 -15.70
CA GLY A 655 -3.51 27.12 -16.89
C GLY A 655 -4.23 27.50 -18.18
N ARG A 656 -3.56 27.28 -19.31
CA ARG A 656 -4.09 27.51 -20.66
C ARG A 656 -4.53 26.17 -21.22
N CYS A 657 -5.81 25.89 -21.11
CA CYS A 657 -6.44 24.69 -21.65
C CYS A 657 -7.41 25.06 -22.75
N ALA A 658 -7.44 24.30 -23.78
CA ALA A 658 -8.50 24.37 -24.79
C ALA A 658 -9.45 23.19 -24.63
N ARG A 659 -10.68 23.37 -25.00
CA ARG A 659 -11.72 22.39 -24.81
C ARG A 659 -12.43 22.07 -26.11
N VAL A 660 -12.49 20.81 -26.45
CA VAL A 660 -13.33 20.27 -27.51
C VAL A 660 -14.26 19.23 -26.92
N ASP A 661 -15.54 19.37 -27.16
CA ASP A 661 -16.51 18.34 -26.93
C ASP A 661 -16.61 17.47 -28.20
N ALA A 662 -15.67 16.53 -28.31
CA ALA A 662 -15.46 15.76 -29.52
C ALA A 662 -16.57 14.72 -29.74
N THR A 663 -17.24 14.76 -30.90
CA THR A 663 -18.20 13.75 -31.32
C THR A 663 -17.56 12.73 -32.24
N MET A 664 -16.82 13.19 -33.26
CA MET A 664 -16.09 12.36 -34.23
C MET A 664 -16.90 11.18 -34.77
N ALA A 665 -18.14 11.45 -35.13
CA ALA A 665 -19.09 10.45 -35.60
C ALA A 665 -19.87 10.96 -36.83
N GLN A 666 -20.46 10.03 -37.56
CA GLN A 666 -21.37 10.38 -38.67
C GLN A 666 -22.53 11.20 -38.12
N GLY A 667 -22.76 12.37 -38.70
CA GLY A 667 -23.81 13.27 -38.30
C GLY A 667 -23.93 14.43 -39.27
N SER A 668 -25.16 14.76 -39.68
CA SER A 668 -25.44 15.83 -40.64
C SER A 668 -25.63 17.18 -39.94
N PRO A 669 -25.10 18.28 -40.51
CA PRO A 669 -25.37 19.61 -40.00
C PRO A 669 -26.86 19.97 -40.09
N ALA A 670 -27.34 20.79 -39.16
CA ALA A 670 -28.72 21.31 -39.22
C ALA A 670 -28.93 22.23 -40.43
N SER A 671 -30.19 22.39 -40.82
CA SER A 671 -30.55 23.23 -41.98
C SER A 671 -30.09 24.70 -41.86
N GLY A 672 -29.87 25.19 -40.65
CA GLY A 672 -29.37 26.54 -40.35
C GLY A 672 -27.84 26.65 -40.20
N SER A 673 -27.11 25.59 -40.44
CA SER A 673 -25.64 25.62 -40.35
C SER A 673 -25.05 26.56 -41.42
N GLN A 674 -23.98 27.24 -41.05
CA GLN A 674 -23.24 28.13 -41.94
C GLN A 674 -22.18 27.33 -42.70
N GLN A 675 -22.06 27.62 -43.99
CA GLN A 675 -20.97 27.08 -44.81
C GLN A 675 -19.66 27.83 -44.51
N ALA A 676 -18.60 27.10 -44.27
CA ALA A 676 -17.29 27.71 -44.16
C ALA A 676 -16.71 27.99 -45.56
N PRO A 677 -16.33 29.21 -45.89
CA PRO A 677 -15.75 29.52 -47.20
C PRO A 677 -14.44 28.77 -47.37
N GLN A 678 -14.23 28.19 -48.53
CA GLN A 678 -12.94 27.63 -48.92
C GLN A 678 -12.01 28.75 -49.38
N ARG A 679 -10.86 28.89 -48.76
CA ARG A 679 -9.91 29.93 -49.05
C ARG A 679 -8.50 29.43 -48.99
N PHE A 680 -7.65 29.99 -49.85
CA PHE A 680 -6.22 29.77 -49.83
C PHE A 680 -5.54 31.15 -49.81
N SER A 681 -4.54 31.31 -48.99
CA SER A 681 -3.77 32.57 -48.95
C SER A 681 -2.36 32.37 -48.44
N LEU A 682 -1.39 32.83 -49.22
CA LEU A 682 0.00 32.95 -48.81
C LEU A 682 0.40 34.41 -48.94
N HIS A 683 0.81 35.06 -47.84
CA HIS A 683 1.18 36.46 -47.85
C HIS A 683 2.20 36.79 -46.76
N ASN A 684 2.94 37.85 -46.98
CA ASN A 684 3.91 38.41 -46.02
C ASN A 684 3.43 39.72 -45.38
N GLY A 685 2.12 40.00 -45.43
CA GLY A 685 1.51 41.24 -44.96
C GLY A 685 1.58 42.43 -45.94
N LYS A 686 2.36 42.29 -47.01
CA LYS A 686 2.50 43.36 -48.06
C LYS A 686 2.19 42.83 -49.45
N ALA A 687 2.46 41.60 -49.73
CA ALA A 687 2.17 40.95 -50.97
C ALA A 687 1.76 39.53 -50.72
N GLY A 688 0.88 38.98 -51.56
CA GLY A 688 0.39 37.59 -51.40
C GLY A 688 -0.31 37.05 -52.62
N ILE A 689 -0.55 35.79 -52.58
CA ILE A 689 -1.34 35.02 -53.53
C ILE A 689 -2.44 34.31 -52.78
N GLY A 690 -3.66 34.23 -53.31
CA GLY A 690 -4.77 33.55 -52.69
C GLY A 690 -5.80 33.10 -53.69
N GLY A 691 -6.80 32.35 -53.22
CA GLY A 691 -7.98 31.99 -53.96
C GLY A 691 -9.25 32.21 -53.10
N ASN A 692 -10.36 32.49 -53.74
CA ASN A 692 -11.66 32.57 -53.09
C ASN A 692 -12.56 31.38 -53.44
N GLU A 693 -13.75 31.35 -52.87
CA GLU A 693 -14.73 30.31 -53.09
C GLU A 693 -15.35 30.32 -54.48
N GLN A 694 -15.23 31.45 -55.21
CA GLN A 694 -15.68 31.57 -56.60
C GLN A 694 -14.64 31.03 -57.60
N GLY A 695 -13.49 30.57 -57.11
CA GLY A 695 -12.39 30.06 -57.94
C GLY A 695 -11.48 31.13 -58.51
N ASP A 696 -11.60 32.38 -58.07
CA ASP A 696 -10.74 33.47 -58.54
C ASP A 696 -9.34 33.38 -57.90
N LEU A 697 -8.32 33.58 -58.72
CA LEU A 697 -6.94 33.75 -58.26
C LEU A 697 -6.78 35.20 -57.78
N LEU A 698 -6.49 35.33 -56.48
CA LEU A 698 -6.28 36.64 -55.85
C LEU A 698 -4.77 36.90 -55.78
N LEU A 699 -4.35 38.04 -56.38
CA LEU A 699 -2.99 38.55 -56.28
C LEU A 699 -3.01 39.86 -55.53
N ALA A 700 -2.35 39.94 -54.41
CA ALA A 700 -2.20 41.16 -53.62
C ALA A 700 -0.74 41.62 -53.67
N SER A 701 -0.53 42.86 -54.09
CA SER A 701 0.80 43.46 -54.08
C SER A 701 0.66 45.00 -53.92
N ARG A 702 1.79 45.68 -53.74
CA ARG A 702 1.78 47.14 -53.78
C ARG A 702 1.21 47.62 -55.09
N ALA A 703 0.15 48.40 -55.02
CA ALA A 703 -0.37 49.07 -56.20
C ALA A 703 0.65 50.05 -56.76
N LEU A 704 0.94 49.95 -58.01
CA LEU A 704 1.73 50.92 -58.74
C LEU A 704 0.81 51.88 -59.48
N LYS A 705 1.15 53.15 -59.48
CA LYS A 705 0.42 54.12 -60.28
C LYS A 705 0.77 53.90 -61.75
N PRO A 706 -0.15 54.22 -62.71
CA PRO A 706 0.11 54.04 -64.13
C PRO A 706 1.37 54.74 -64.64
N GLU A 707 1.73 55.91 -64.09
CA GLU A 707 2.94 56.62 -64.40
C GLU A 707 4.23 55.92 -63.99
N GLN A 708 4.14 54.97 -63.10
CA GLN A 708 5.27 54.15 -62.57
C GLN A 708 5.56 52.92 -63.41
N VAL A 709 4.72 52.59 -64.37
CA VAL A 709 4.85 51.40 -65.22
C VAL A 709 4.92 51.81 -66.68
N ASN A 710 5.84 51.21 -67.46
CA ASN A 710 5.83 51.39 -68.89
C ASN A 710 4.84 50.41 -69.55
N THR A 711 3.62 50.88 -69.82
CA THR A 711 2.51 50.07 -70.35
C THR A 711 2.53 49.89 -71.88
N ARG A 712 3.49 50.49 -72.58
CA ARG A 712 3.53 50.44 -74.08
C ARG A 712 4.07 49.10 -74.61
N GLU A 713 5.05 48.52 -73.90
CA GLU A 713 5.66 47.26 -74.31
C GLU A 713 5.88 46.39 -73.11
N PRO A 714 5.37 45.11 -73.07
CA PRO A 714 5.71 44.20 -72.02
C PRO A 714 7.18 43.82 -72.15
N LYS A 715 7.89 43.72 -71.00
CA LYS A 715 9.28 43.26 -70.89
C LYS A 715 9.40 41.76 -71.12
N GLY A 716 8.35 41.05 -70.94
CA GLY A 716 8.24 39.62 -71.10
C GLY A 716 6.92 39.07 -70.61
N PHE A 717 6.86 37.77 -70.57
CA PHE A 717 5.66 37.02 -70.14
C PHE A 717 6.02 36.01 -69.08
N VAL A 718 5.23 35.89 -68.08
CA VAL A 718 5.27 34.82 -67.11
C VAL A 718 4.29 33.72 -67.56
N SER A 719 4.76 32.53 -67.72
CA SER A 719 3.92 31.37 -68.02
C SER A 719 3.23 30.89 -66.72
N VAL A 720 1.92 30.85 -66.75
CA VAL A 720 1.09 30.30 -65.68
C VAL A 720 0.14 29.22 -66.25
N VAL A 721 -0.22 28.25 -65.48
CA VAL A 721 -1.24 27.26 -65.84
C VAL A 721 -2.55 27.68 -65.21
N ILE A 722 -3.58 27.91 -65.96
CA ILE A 722 -4.93 28.26 -65.52
C ILE A 722 -5.85 27.19 -66.07
N ASN A 723 -6.55 26.44 -65.20
CA ASN A 723 -7.48 25.35 -65.58
C ASN A 723 -6.88 24.26 -66.51
N GLY A 724 -5.58 23.99 -66.31
CA GLY A 724 -4.86 23.00 -67.13
C GLY A 724 -4.30 23.54 -68.45
N GLU A 725 -4.60 24.79 -68.79
CA GLU A 725 -4.07 25.47 -69.98
C GLU A 725 -2.90 26.38 -69.61
N GLN A 726 -1.85 26.33 -70.40
CA GLN A 726 -0.73 27.20 -70.25
C GLN A 726 -1.05 28.58 -70.82
N VAL A 727 -1.02 29.59 -69.96
CA VAL A 727 -1.38 30.99 -70.30
C VAL A 727 -0.15 31.88 -70.05
N ALA A 728 0.07 32.88 -70.89
CA ALA A 728 1.15 33.87 -70.74
C ALA A 728 0.56 35.19 -70.20
N LEU A 729 1.01 35.56 -68.98
CA LEU A 729 0.69 36.85 -68.37
C LEU A 729 1.83 37.87 -68.68
N PRO A 730 1.52 39.01 -69.33
CA PRO A 730 2.54 40.02 -69.57
C PRO A 730 3.02 40.74 -68.29
N TYR A 731 4.32 41.00 -68.19
CA TYR A 731 4.83 41.86 -67.13
C TYR A 731 5.57 43.06 -67.72
N PHE A 732 5.49 44.21 -67.03
CA PHE A 732 5.99 45.47 -67.52
C PHE A 732 7.13 45.99 -66.62
N ALA A 733 8.01 46.79 -67.19
CA ALA A 733 9.06 47.42 -66.38
C ALA A 733 8.50 48.51 -65.50
N VAL A 734 8.96 48.55 -64.25
CA VAL A 734 8.74 49.68 -63.35
C VAL A 734 9.66 50.79 -63.74
N LYS A 735 9.13 51.99 -63.88
CA LYS A 735 9.97 53.16 -64.09
C LYS A 735 10.73 53.45 -62.79
N SER A 736 12.03 53.58 -62.87
CA SER A 736 12.91 53.99 -61.78
C SER A 736 12.62 55.41 -61.29
#